data_77d9a3606a45d13be328debd6f93d549
#
_entry.id   77d9a3606a45d13be328debd6f93d549
#
_cell.length_a   1.000
_cell.length_b   1.000
_cell.length_c   1.000
_cell.angle_alpha   90.00
_cell.angle_beta   90.00
_cell.angle_gamma   90.00
#
_symmetry.space_group_name_H-M   'P 1'
#
loop_
_entity.id
_entity.type
_entity.pdbx_description
1 polymer ?
#
loop_
_entity_poly.entity_id
_entity_poly.type
_entity_poly.pdbx_seq_one_letter_code
_entity_poly.pdbx_strand_id
1 'polypeptide(L)'
;MAVMKRSFLILFSAVLVLAGFAGVQTASAADSAEKTITILHTNDTHAKVGPKDGGMGFAKLATLVKELEADNPNTLLLDAGDTLHGTPFATVEKGESITQIMNKIGYDGMAAGNHDFNYGYDRLLELREMLEFPILSANVRYKKDETRLLKPYEVKEVDGVKIGIFGLSTPETHFKTNPKNVEGLDFTDPVKEAQEMVQVLKETEQVDVVVALTHLGIDASSTDTSIKVAEGAPGIDIIVDGHSHSTLVNGQEEGENTLIVSAGEHTKNLGVVQLTFDADNNLTDKNARLITQEEAANTAEDSDVKALIENIKKEQDGILSEKIGTTETLLDGVREHVRAGETNLGNLLTDAMIAATDADASITNGGGIRDSIQAGDITKGDVINVLPFGNFLVTKEFTGEQIKAALEHGTSDYPNVKGAFPHVAGMTFEIDLKAEKGNRVTNLTIDGKPAELAKTYTVATNDFMAVGGDDYTMFADGPLVNEYGALDEILIDYIKENSPINAKIEGRVAAALPFNDVSKTAWSRMFIADLYSKDLIKGTSATTFSPKAELTRVQFASMLVRALDLKATAKTPFTDISNFPKEIQDEIAAAFEAGLVKGVSATKFNPKASIKRYEMALMLERAYEYKTEADYKAKEDAPFTDISHLTDEAKEAIAAAYELQFVQGYGNNDFRPTGKASREEAAKVTSVFLNKVNN
;
A
#
# COMPACT_ATOMS: atom_id res chain seq x y z
N MET A 1 -53.84 36.26 4.30
CA MET A 1 -54.99 35.57 3.68
C MET A 1 -54.65 34.08 3.79
N ALA A 2 -55.10 33.42 4.82
CA ALA A 2 -56.39 32.73 4.96
C ALA A 2 -56.44 31.55 3.97
N VAL A 3 -56.52 30.36 4.38
CA VAL A 3 -57.46 29.46 5.05
C VAL A 3 -57.31 28.12 4.31
N MET A 4 -57.39 26.89 4.78
CA MET A 4 -58.24 26.28 5.77
C MET A 4 -57.84 24.80 5.99
N LYS A 5 -57.99 24.34 7.22
CA LYS A 5 -58.00 22.94 7.69
C LYS A 5 -59.17 22.17 7.06
N ARG A 6 -59.02 20.85 6.86
CA ARG A 6 -60.13 19.89 7.00
C ARG A 6 -59.68 18.59 7.60
N SER A 7 -60.09 18.39 8.85
CA SER A 7 -60.19 17.12 9.56
C SER A 7 -61.37 16.32 9.00
N PHE A 8 -61.22 14.99 8.89
CA PHE A 8 -62.38 14.09 8.79
C PHE A 8 -62.29 13.00 9.87
N LEU A 9 -63.20 13.11 10.82
CA LEU A 9 -63.60 12.09 11.78
C LEU A 9 -64.62 11.19 11.10
N ILE A 10 -64.51 9.87 11.16
CA ILE A 10 -65.67 8.98 10.94
C ILE A 10 -65.73 7.93 12.09
N LEU A 11 -66.91 7.87 12.60
CA LEU A 11 -67.42 7.18 13.78
C LEU A 11 -67.52 5.66 13.61
N PHE A 12 -67.45 4.99 14.73
CA PHE A 12 -67.84 3.61 15.10
C PHE A 12 -69.18 3.15 14.50
N SER A 13 -69.25 1.88 14.10
CA SER A 13 -70.47 1.08 14.20
C SER A 13 -70.07 -0.38 14.51
N ALA A 14 -70.35 -0.82 15.69
CA ALA A 14 -70.28 -2.20 16.13
C ALA A 14 -71.47 -2.99 15.62
N VAL A 15 -71.22 -4.15 15.02
CA VAL A 15 -72.25 -5.21 14.88
C VAL A 15 -71.65 -6.51 15.38
N LEU A 16 -72.22 -7.00 16.50
CA LEU A 16 -72.03 -8.33 17.03
C LEU A 16 -72.84 -9.33 16.19
N VAL A 17 -72.14 -10.37 15.63
CA VAL A 17 -72.82 -11.61 15.23
C VAL A 17 -72.04 -12.77 15.88
N LEU A 18 -72.63 -13.42 16.86
CA LEU A 18 -72.22 -14.73 17.38
C LEU A 18 -72.74 -15.79 16.41
N ALA A 19 -71.86 -16.66 15.91
CA ALA A 19 -72.21 -18.04 15.59
C ALA A 19 -70.95 -18.88 15.27
N GLY A 20 -70.71 -19.93 16.02
CA GLY A 20 -70.35 -21.21 15.50
C GLY A 20 -68.88 -21.62 15.50
N PHE A 21 -68.52 -22.39 16.48
CA PHE A 21 -67.32 -23.21 16.58
C PHE A 21 -66.95 -23.95 15.31
N ALA A 22 -65.73 -23.78 14.83
CA ALA A 22 -64.89 -24.84 14.26
C ALA A 22 -63.45 -24.44 14.56
N GLY A 23 -62.78 -25.17 15.43
CA GLY A 23 -61.37 -24.96 15.74
C GLY A 23 -60.51 -25.25 14.53
N VAL A 24 -60.01 -24.19 13.91
CA VAL A 24 -58.79 -24.25 13.06
C VAL A 24 -57.68 -23.75 13.94
N GLN A 25 -56.85 -24.66 14.44
CA GLN A 25 -55.55 -24.29 14.96
C GLN A 25 -54.77 -23.70 13.74
N THR A 26 -54.79 -22.40 13.66
CA THR A 26 -53.74 -21.71 12.91
C THR A 26 -52.46 -21.97 13.68
N ALA A 27 -51.64 -22.88 13.17
CA ALA A 27 -50.24 -22.87 13.53
C ALA A 27 -49.77 -21.44 13.27
N SER A 28 -49.50 -20.71 14.34
CA SER A 28 -48.69 -19.51 14.28
C SER A 28 -47.39 -19.97 13.67
N ALA A 29 -47.12 -19.62 12.44
CA ALA A 29 -45.75 -19.62 11.98
C ALA A 29 -45.03 -18.73 13.00
N ALA A 30 -44.24 -19.34 13.86
CA ALA A 30 -43.22 -18.60 14.56
C ALA A 30 -42.48 -17.85 13.48
N ASP A 31 -42.50 -16.52 13.49
CA ASP A 31 -41.51 -15.73 12.77
C ASP A 31 -40.18 -16.30 13.24
N SER A 32 -39.56 -17.08 12.38
CA SER A 32 -38.21 -17.55 12.61
C SER A 32 -37.35 -16.31 12.47
N ALA A 33 -36.99 -15.73 13.61
CA ALA A 33 -36.19 -14.53 13.67
C ALA A 33 -34.87 -14.86 12.92
N GLU A 34 -34.61 -14.14 11.85
CA GLU A 34 -33.31 -14.15 11.19
C GLU A 34 -32.22 -13.81 12.23
N LYS A 35 -31.18 -14.63 12.30
CA LYS A 35 -30.03 -14.36 13.16
C LYS A 35 -29.02 -13.56 12.39
N THR A 36 -28.41 -12.60 13.05
CA THR A 36 -27.31 -11.82 12.43
C THR A 36 -26.06 -11.93 13.30
N ILE A 37 -24.95 -12.30 12.68
CA ILE A 37 -23.63 -12.32 13.30
C ILE A 37 -22.76 -11.29 12.59
N THR A 38 -22.02 -10.50 13.36
CA THR A 38 -21.08 -9.50 12.84
C THR A 38 -19.65 -10.00 13.01
N ILE A 39 -18.85 -9.95 11.95
CA ILE A 39 -17.40 -10.10 12.03
C ILE A 39 -16.77 -8.74 11.79
N LEU A 40 -16.10 -8.23 12.80
CA LEU A 40 -15.23 -7.06 12.71
C LEU A 40 -13.83 -7.53 12.38
N HIS A 41 -13.09 -6.79 11.56
CA HIS A 41 -11.74 -7.20 11.25
C HIS A 41 -10.77 -6.05 11.03
N THR A 42 -9.52 -6.34 11.37
CA THR A 42 -8.33 -5.53 11.07
C THR A 42 -7.27 -6.40 10.40
N ASN A 43 -6.32 -5.77 9.75
CA ASN A 43 -5.13 -6.40 9.17
C ASN A 43 -4.04 -5.33 8.99
N ASP A 44 -2.77 -5.77 8.91
CA ASP A 44 -1.62 -4.93 8.58
C ASP A 44 -1.55 -3.63 9.40
N THR A 45 -1.90 -3.71 10.68
CA THR A 45 -1.91 -2.53 11.56
C THR A 45 -0.51 -2.03 11.86
N HIS A 46 0.51 -2.91 11.79
CA HIS A 46 1.92 -2.61 12.00
C HIS A 46 2.17 -1.78 13.27
N ALA A 47 1.42 -2.08 14.33
CA ALA A 47 1.50 -1.37 15.61
C ALA A 47 1.32 0.17 15.49
N LYS A 48 0.53 0.64 14.52
CA LYS A 48 0.15 2.05 14.36
C LYS A 48 -0.94 2.41 15.38
N VAL A 49 -0.51 2.76 16.60
CA VAL A 49 -1.42 2.88 17.76
C VAL A 49 -2.20 4.19 17.82
N GLY A 50 -1.79 5.23 17.12
CA GLY A 50 -2.42 6.55 17.21
C GLY A 50 -2.77 7.19 15.87
N PRO A 51 -3.63 8.24 15.86
CA PRO A 51 -4.03 8.93 14.63
C PRO A 51 -2.87 9.60 13.87
N LYS A 52 -1.77 9.93 14.57
CA LYS A 52 -0.56 10.48 13.96
C LYS A 52 0.18 9.49 13.08
N ASP A 53 -0.12 8.21 13.26
CA ASP A 53 0.54 7.11 12.55
C ASP A 53 -0.15 6.75 11.23
N GLY A 54 -1.15 7.54 10.81
CA GLY A 54 -1.78 7.44 9.49
C GLY A 54 -3.11 6.68 9.44
N GLY A 55 -3.71 6.36 10.62
CA GLY A 55 -5.01 5.70 10.74
C GLY A 55 -5.87 6.32 11.82
N MET A 56 -6.98 5.68 12.21
CA MET A 56 -7.83 6.13 13.32
C MET A 56 -7.21 5.86 14.69
N GLY A 57 -6.32 4.87 14.79
CA GLY A 57 -5.67 4.41 16.01
C GLY A 57 -6.53 3.48 16.86
N PHE A 58 -5.86 2.66 17.69
CA PHE A 58 -6.52 1.61 18.47
C PHE A 58 -7.53 2.13 19.53
N ALA A 59 -7.34 3.33 20.06
CA ALA A 59 -8.29 3.87 21.03
C ALA A 59 -9.64 4.25 20.41
N LYS A 60 -9.67 4.76 19.17
CA LYS A 60 -10.93 4.99 18.43
C LYS A 60 -11.52 3.69 17.92
N LEU A 61 -10.67 2.78 17.43
CA LEU A 61 -11.09 1.44 17.02
C LEU A 61 -11.81 0.71 18.17
N ALA A 62 -11.27 0.77 19.40
CA ALA A 62 -11.91 0.18 20.57
C ALA A 62 -13.30 0.77 20.87
N THR A 63 -13.51 2.06 20.65
CA THR A 63 -14.84 2.67 20.79
C THR A 63 -15.81 2.11 19.74
N LEU A 64 -15.39 2.06 18.46
CA LEU A 64 -16.23 1.52 17.40
C LEU A 64 -16.58 0.04 17.64
N VAL A 65 -15.61 -0.76 18.08
CA VAL A 65 -15.85 -2.18 18.44
C VAL A 65 -16.92 -2.26 19.53
N LYS A 66 -16.79 -1.53 20.63
CA LYS A 66 -17.76 -1.52 21.73
C LYS A 66 -19.15 -1.03 21.30
N GLU A 67 -19.23 -0.04 20.43
CA GLU A 67 -20.50 0.45 19.89
C GLU A 67 -21.18 -0.63 19.04
N LEU A 68 -20.43 -1.31 18.16
CA LEU A 68 -20.96 -2.36 17.29
C LEU A 68 -21.34 -3.62 18.08
N GLU A 69 -20.57 -3.99 19.12
CA GLU A 69 -20.92 -5.08 20.04
C GLU A 69 -22.17 -4.76 20.88
N ALA A 70 -22.35 -3.49 21.24
CA ALA A 70 -23.58 -3.07 21.96
C ALA A 70 -24.81 -3.09 21.04
N ASP A 71 -24.64 -2.80 19.76
CA ASP A 71 -25.70 -2.89 18.75
C ASP A 71 -26.01 -4.35 18.38
N ASN A 72 -25.00 -5.21 18.29
CA ASN A 72 -25.13 -6.64 18.08
C ASN A 72 -24.14 -7.41 18.95
N PRO A 73 -24.60 -8.03 20.07
CA PRO A 73 -23.71 -8.81 20.95
C PRO A 73 -23.18 -10.10 20.30
N ASN A 74 -23.75 -10.50 19.15
CA ASN A 74 -23.26 -11.63 18.36
C ASN A 74 -22.14 -11.16 17.42
N THR A 75 -21.07 -10.60 17.98
CA THR A 75 -19.95 -10.01 17.24
C THR A 75 -18.66 -10.75 17.57
N LEU A 76 -17.81 -10.96 16.55
CA LEU A 76 -16.43 -11.44 16.66
C LEU A 76 -15.49 -10.39 16.11
N LEU A 77 -14.32 -10.20 16.74
CA LEU A 77 -13.26 -9.30 16.27
C LEU A 77 -12.02 -10.12 15.90
N LEU A 78 -11.62 -10.07 14.62
CA LEU A 78 -10.53 -10.85 14.06
C LEU A 78 -9.42 -9.94 13.49
N ASP A 79 -8.17 -10.43 13.48
CA ASP A 79 -7.03 -9.75 12.88
C ASP A 79 -6.34 -10.67 11.86
N ALA A 80 -6.12 -10.19 10.66
CA ALA A 80 -5.49 -10.97 9.59
C ALA A 80 -3.96 -10.82 9.53
N GLY A 81 -3.31 -10.51 10.65
CA GLY A 81 -1.85 -10.53 10.81
C GLY A 81 -1.13 -9.22 10.50
N ASP A 82 0.19 -9.25 10.67
CA ASP A 82 1.10 -8.10 10.60
C ASP A 82 0.74 -6.99 11.59
N THR A 83 0.43 -7.38 12.82
CA THR A 83 0.01 -6.47 13.88
C THR A 83 1.04 -6.33 15.00
N LEU A 84 1.78 -7.41 15.35
CA LEU A 84 2.69 -7.43 16.50
C LEU A 84 4.00 -6.67 16.27
N HIS A 85 4.26 -6.19 15.06
CA HIS A 85 5.50 -5.55 14.65
C HIS A 85 5.25 -4.32 13.77
N GLY A 86 6.12 -3.30 13.82
CA GLY A 86 6.09 -2.19 12.87
C GLY A 86 6.59 -0.86 13.40
N THR A 87 6.03 -0.32 14.47
CA THR A 87 6.47 0.95 15.06
C THR A 87 7.36 0.73 16.28
N PRO A 88 8.11 1.75 16.74
CA PRO A 88 8.86 1.67 17.99
C PRO A 88 8.01 1.26 19.18
N PHE A 89 6.74 1.60 19.18
CA PHE A 89 5.79 1.17 20.21
C PHE A 89 5.77 -0.36 20.39
N ALA A 90 5.91 -1.11 19.29
CA ALA A 90 6.03 -2.56 19.34
C ALA A 90 7.49 -3.02 19.44
N THR A 91 8.42 -2.38 18.69
CA THR A 91 9.77 -2.93 18.51
C THR A 91 10.62 -2.82 19.78
N VAL A 92 10.45 -1.79 20.60
CA VAL A 92 11.16 -1.60 21.88
C VAL A 92 10.94 -2.79 22.84
N GLU A 93 9.73 -3.37 22.86
CA GLU A 93 9.35 -4.50 23.71
C GLU A 93 9.07 -5.78 22.90
N LYS A 94 9.51 -5.81 21.65
CA LYS A 94 9.37 -6.97 20.73
C LYS A 94 7.95 -7.55 20.74
N GLY A 95 6.95 -6.67 20.52
CA GLY A 95 5.54 -7.03 20.34
C GLY A 95 4.70 -7.07 21.61
N GLU A 96 5.29 -7.07 22.83
CA GLU A 96 4.53 -7.21 24.09
C GLU A 96 3.53 -6.06 24.31
N SER A 97 3.90 -4.84 23.98
CA SER A 97 3.02 -3.66 24.08
C SER A 97 1.72 -3.80 23.26
N ILE A 98 1.80 -4.43 22.09
CA ILE A 98 0.62 -4.64 21.23
C ILE A 98 -0.26 -5.76 21.76
N THR A 99 0.31 -6.86 22.31
CA THR A 99 -0.52 -7.92 22.90
C THR A 99 -1.40 -7.38 24.04
N GLN A 100 -0.88 -6.45 24.84
CA GLN A 100 -1.65 -5.78 25.88
C GLN A 100 -2.84 -4.95 25.31
N ILE A 101 -2.60 -4.27 24.19
CA ILE A 101 -3.65 -3.47 23.52
C ILE A 101 -4.72 -4.39 22.92
N MET A 102 -4.33 -5.44 22.20
CA MET A 102 -5.26 -6.38 21.57
C MET A 102 -6.13 -7.10 22.62
N ASN A 103 -5.52 -7.57 23.72
CA ASN A 103 -6.28 -8.15 24.85
C ASN A 103 -7.27 -7.14 25.45
N LYS A 104 -6.85 -5.87 25.62
CA LYS A 104 -7.72 -4.82 26.18
C LYS A 104 -8.90 -4.48 25.27
N ILE A 105 -8.76 -4.60 23.96
CA ILE A 105 -9.82 -4.37 22.99
C ILE A 105 -10.75 -5.57 22.92
N GLY A 106 -10.24 -6.80 23.09
CA GLY A 106 -11.03 -8.02 23.10
C GLY A 106 -11.07 -8.73 21.74
N TYR A 107 -9.92 -8.91 21.11
CA TYR A 107 -9.84 -9.72 19.89
C TYR A 107 -10.19 -11.20 20.17
N ASP A 108 -10.77 -11.89 19.19
CA ASP A 108 -11.19 -13.28 19.26
C ASP A 108 -10.24 -14.26 18.56
N GLY A 109 -9.39 -13.75 17.67
CA GLY A 109 -8.42 -14.55 16.94
C GLY A 109 -7.58 -13.68 16.00
N MET A 110 -6.36 -14.15 15.69
CA MET A 110 -5.54 -13.54 14.68
C MET A 110 -4.84 -14.59 13.81
N ALA A 111 -4.57 -14.27 12.53
CA ALA A 111 -3.62 -15.01 11.71
C ALA A 111 -2.19 -14.53 11.99
N ALA A 112 -1.20 -15.38 11.73
CA ALA A 112 0.19 -14.94 11.76
C ALA A 112 0.59 -14.39 10.39
N GLY A 113 0.94 -13.10 10.32
CA GLY A 113 1.52 -12.47 9.15
C GLY A 113 3.05 -12.67 9.09
N ASN A 114 3.68 -12.28 7.98
CA ASN A 114 5.13 -12.45 7.81
C ASN A 114 5.94 -11.55 8.76
N HIS A 115 5.45 -10.36 9.06
CA HIS A 115 6.13 -9.45 9.99
C HIS A 115 5.95 -9.85 11.47
N ASP A 116 4.98 -10.69 11.82
CA ASP A 116 4.86 -11.21 13.18
C ASP A 116 5.99 -12.19 13.53
N PHE A 117 6.72 -12.70 12.53
CA PHE A 117 7.94 -13.49 12.70
C PHE A 117 9.25 -12.66 12.78
N ASN A 118 9.19 -11.32 12.71
CA ASN A 118 10.40 -10.48 12.66
C ASN A 118 11.31 -10.60 13.89
N TYR A 119 10.78 -11.04 15.03
CA TYR A 119 11.57 -11.31 16.23
C TYR A 119 11.92 -12.80 16.42
N GLY A 120 11.70 -13.62 15.38
CA GLY A 120 11.82 -15.08 15.41
C GLY A 120 10.57 -15.77 15.93
N TYR A 121 10.37 -17.01 15.48
CA TYR A 121 9.19 -17.80 15.86
C TYR A 121 9.14 -18.14 17.36
N ASP A 122 10.27 -18.20 18.05
CA ASP A 122 10.29 -18.42 19.51
C ASP A 122 9.61 -17.25 20.23
N ARG A 123 9.88 -15.99 19.79
CA ARG A 123 9.22 -14.81 20.36
C ARG A 123 7.74 -14.78 20.01
N LEU A 124 7.36 -15.17 18.80
CA LEU A 124 5.94 -15.29 18.42
C LEU A 124 5.20 -16.27 19.33
N LEU A 125 5.84 -17.41 19.69
CA LEU A 125 5.26 -18.36 20.64
C LEU A 125 5.14 -17.79 22.07
N GLU A 126 6.10 -16.96 22.53
CA GLU A 126 5.98 -16.25 23.80
C GLU A 126 4.82 -15.23 23.76
N LEU A 127 4.68 -14.46 22.68
CA LEU A 127 3.57 -13.50 22.51
C LEU A 127 2.23 -14.21 22.46
N ARG A 128 2.15 -15.38 21.82
CA ARG A 128 0.93 -16.23 21.83
C ARG A 128 0.47 -16.57 23.24
N GLU A 129 1.40 -16.85 24.17
CA GLU A 129 1.05 -17.15 25.56
C GLU A 129 0.58 -15.90 26.36
N MET A 130 0.91 -14.70 25.86
CA MET A 130 0.46 -13.44 26.45
C MET A 130 -0.90 -12.98 25.92
N LEU A 131 -1.34 -13.47 24.76
CA LEU A 131 -2.63 -13.17 24.16
C LEU A 131 -3.75 -13.98 24.81
N GLU A 132 -4.92 -13.36 25.00
CA GLU A 132 -6.13 -13.99 25.53
C GLU A 132 -6.95 -14.72 24.45
N PHE A 133 -6.46 -14.72 23.21
CA PHE A 133 -7.05 -15.36 22.04
C PHE A 133 -5.96 -16.08 21.21
N PRO A 134 -6.34 -17.03 20.32
CA PRO A 134 -5.36 -17.79 19.57
C PRO A 134 -4.75 -17.03 18.39
N ILE A 135 -3.47 -17.27 18.14
CA ILE A 135 -2.85 -17.04 16.83
C ILE A 135 -3.04 -18.33 16.01
N LEU A 136 -3.63 -18.18 14.82
CA LEU A 136 -4.00 -19.29 13.94
C LEU A 136 -3.10 -19.39 12.72
N SER A 137 -2.62 -20.60 12.40
CA SER A 137 -2.03 -20.94 11.12
C SER A 137 -2.02 -22.45 10.89
N ALA A 138 -2.70 -22.92 9.85
CA ALA A 138 -2.76 -24.32 9.50
C ALA A 138 -1.53 -24.77 8.70
N ASN A 139 -0.88 -23.86 7.98
CA ASN A 139 0.16 -24.17 7.01
C ASN A 139 1.60 -23.90 7.49
N VAL A 140 1.81 -23.47 8.74
CA VAL A 140 3.16 -23.31 9.31
C VAL A 140 3.53 -24.54 10.12
N ARG A 141 4.60 -25.23 9.71
CA ARG A 141 5.02 -26.53 10.26
C ARG A 141 6.50 -26.53 10.61
N TYR A 142 6.89 -27.34 11.61
CA TYR A 142 8.28 -27.63 11.87
C TYR A 142 8.82 -28.63 10.81
N LYS A 143 9.91 -28.29 10.14
CA LYS A 143 10.59 -29.21 9.19
C LYS A 143 11.02 -30.53 9.79
N LYS A 144 11.33 -30.56 11.10
CA LYS A 144 11.86 -31.73 11.79
C LYS A 144 10.87 -32.89 11.93
N ASP A 145 9.57 -32.60 12.05
CA ASP A 145 8.54 -33.59 12.38
C ASP A 145 7.16 -33.29 11.76
N GLU A 146 7.08 -32.24 10.92
CA GLU A 146 5.87 -31.79 10.21
C GLU A 146 4.70 -31.38 11.13
N THR A 147 4.95 -31.26 12.45
CA THR A 147 3.92 -30.76 13.38
C THR A 147 3.68 -29.27 13.16
N ARG A 148 2.43 -28.84 13.33
CA ARG A 148 2.04 -27.42 13.18
C ARG A 148 2.66 -26.58 14.30
N LEU A 149 3.16 -25.39 13.96
CA LEU A 149 3.71 -24.41 14.90
C LEU A 149 2.61 -23.78 15.75
N LEU A 150 1.50 -23.43 15.11
CA LEU A 150 0.36 -22.73 15.72
C LEU A 150 -0.91 -23.59 15.67
N LYS A 151 -1.94 -23.13 16.35
CA LYS A 151 -3.27 -23.75 16.30
C LYS A 151 -3.81 -23.61 14.87
N PRO A 152 -4.29 -24.68 14.19
CA PRO A 152 -4.75 -24.57 12.82
C PRO A 152 -6.10 -23.87 12.69
N TYR A 153 -7.01 -24.10 13.62
CA TYR A 153 -8.35 -23.52 13.61
C TYR A 153 -8.92 -23.38 15.03
N GLU A 154 -9.97 -22.57 15.15
CA GLU A 154 -10.82 -22.40 16.32
C GLU A 154 -12.28 -22.59 15.90
N VAL A 155 -13.13 -23.11 16.81
CA VAL A 155 -14.58 -23.16 16.62
C VAL A 155 -15.23 -22.29 17.69
N LYS A 156 -15.98 -21.28 17.26
CA LYS A 156 -16.77 -20.39 18.12
C LYS A 156 -18.25 -20.70 17.93
N GLU A 157 -19.02 -20.70 19.01
CA GLU A 157 -20.47 -20.78 18.93
C GLU A 157 -21.08 -19.45 19.34
N VAL A 158 -21.78 -18.80 18.41
CA VAL A 158 -22.40 -17.49 18.59
C VAL A 158 -23.87 -17.60 18.22
N ASP A 159 -24.76 -17.35 19.18
CA ASP A 159 -26.24 -17.48 19.06
C ASP A 159 -26.70 -18.85 18.49
N GLY A 160 -25.97 -19.90 18.86
CA GLY A 160 -26.23 -21.26 18.38
C GLY A 160 -25.79 -21.56 16.97
N VAL A 161 -25.05 -20.63 16.32
CA VAL A 161 -24.36 -20.84 15.04
C VAL A 161 -22.89 -21.19 15.32
N LYS A 162 -22.40 -22.27 14.74
CA LYS A 162 -21.03 -22.71 14.87
C LYS A 162 -20.19 -22.10 13.73
N ILE A 163 -19.21 -21.31 14.09
CA ILE A 163 -18.28 -20.64 13.16
C ILE A 163 -16.91 -21.31 13.28
N GLY A 164 -16.45 -21.95 12.23
CA GLY A 164 -15.09 -22.49 12.14
C GLY A 164 -14.14 -21.46 11.55
N ILE A 165 -13.12 -21.07 12.29
CA ILE A 165 -12.12 -20.08 11.87
C ILE A 165 -10.79 -20.80 11.76
N PHE A 166 -10.16 -20.80 10.57
CA PHE A 166 -8.81 -21.35 10.40
C PHE A 166 -7.85 -20.27 9.87
N GLY A 167 -6.55 -20.42 10.22
CA GLY A 167 -5.54 -19.45 9.82
C GLY A 167 -4.67 -19.93 8.66
N LEU A 168 -4.18 -19.01 7.81
CA LEU A 168 -3.15 -19.26 6.80
C LEU A 168 -2.14 -18.10 6.78
N SER A 169 -0.85 -18.48 6.79
CA SER A 169 0.27 -17.55 6.64
C SER A 169 0.87 -17.66 5.24
N THR A 170 1.35 -16.54 4.69
CA THR A 170 1.96 -16.56 3.36
C THR A 170 3.27 -17.36 3.32
N PRO A 171 3.46 -18.24 2.31
CA PRO A 171 4.77 -18.87 2.07
C PRO A 171 5.88 -17.86 1.76
N GLU A 172 5.55 -16.65 1.34
CA GLU A 172 6.50 -15.56 1.15
C GLU A 172 7.22 -15.14 2.45
N THR A 173 6.75 -15.58 3.62
CA THR A 173 7.43 -15.40 4.90
C THR A 173 8.88 -15.91 4.88
N HIS A 174 9.19 -16.92 4.06
CA HIS A 174 10.57 -17.40 3.90
C HIS A 174 11.56 -16.33 3.43
N PHE A 175 11.09 -15.29 2.72
CA PHE A 175 11.92 -14.21 2.19
C PHE A 175 11.39 -12.80 2.51
N LYS A 176 10.20 -12.70 3.10
CA LYS A 176 9.63 -11.41 3.57
C LYS A 176 9.78 -11.18 5.08
N THR A 177 10.51 -12.00 5.77
CA THR A 177 11.15 -11.75 7.07
C THR A 177 12.61 -12.20 6.98
N ASN A 178 13.42 -11.94 8.03
CA ASN A 178 14.75 -12.52 8.06
C ASN A 178 14.64 -14.05 8.05
N PRO A 179 15.21 -14.76 7.05
CA PRO A 179 15.10 -16.22 6.96
C PRO A 179 15.59 -16.97 8.19
N LYS A 180 16.53 -16.42 8.97
CA LYS A 180 16.96 -17.01 10.25
C LYS A 180 15.83 -17.07 11.28
N ASN A 181 14.90 -16.11 11.24
CA ASN A 181 13.77 -16.03 12.15
C ASN A 181 12.77 -17.16 11.97
N VAL A 182 12.78 -17.79 10.80
CA VAL A 182 11.91 -18.90 10.42
C VAL A 182 12.70 -20.15 10.03
N GLU A 183 14.01 -20.21 10.35
CA GLU A 183 14.83 -21.39 10.13
C GLU A 183 14.23 -22.58 10.88
N GLY A 184 14.04 -23.69 10.17
CA GLY A 184 13.40 -24.88 10.73
C GLY A 184 11.89 -24.92 10.58
N LEU A 185 11.27 -23.87 10.02
CA LEU A 185 9.85 -23.85 9.65
C LEU A 185 9.66 -24.10 8.15
N ASP A 186 8.54 -24.71 7.81
CA ASP A 186 8.02 -24.85 6.46
C ASP A 186 6.65 -24.19 6.38
N PHE A 187 6.40 -23.48 5.28
CA PHE A 187 5.11 -22.85 4.97
C PHE A 187 4.51 -23.61 3.80
N THR A 188 3.60 -24.54 4.12
CA THR A 188 3.02 -25.46 3.13
C THR A 188 1.98 -24.75 2.25
N ASP A 189 1.60 -25.41 1.15
CA ASP A 189 0.65 -24.91 0.14
C ASP A 189 -0.68 -24.47 0.78
N PRO A 190 -1.02 -23.17 0.76
CA PRO A 190 -2.22 -22.66 1.44
C PRO A 190 -3.53 -23.23 0.89
N VAL A 191 -3.59 -23.56 -0.40
CA VAL A 191 -4.80 -24.12 -1.02
C VAL A 191 -5.06 -25.51 -0.47
N LYS A 192 -4.02 -26.35 -0.36
CA LYS A 192 -4.16 -27.73 0.18
C LYS A 192 -4.54 -27.71 1.65
N GLU A 193 -3.89 -26.87 2.45
CA GLU A 193 -4.22 -26.74 3.88
C GLU A 193 -5.64 -26.20 4.07
N ALA A 194 -6.08 -25.24 3.22
CA ALA A 194 -7.45 -24.79 3.22
C ALA A 194 -8.46 -25.90 2.92
N GLN A 195 -8.18 -26.74 1.93
CA GLN A 195 -9.03 -27.92 1.61
C GLN A 195 -9.12 -28.87 2.81
N GLU A 196 -7.99 -29.16 3.50
CA GLU A 196 -7.97 -29.98 4.70
C GLU A 196 -8.81 -29.33 5.80
N MET A 197 -8.65 -28.01 6.06
CA MET A 197 -9.38 -27.30 7.09
C MET A 197 -10.88 -27.25 6.81
N VAL A 198 -11.30 -26.99 5.58
CA VAL A 198 -12.72 -27.05 5.19
C VAL A 198 -13.29 -28.43 5.46
N GLN A 199 -12.59 -29.49 5.09
CA GLN A 199 -13.04 -30.86 5.35
C GLN A 199 -13.17 -31.12 6.86
N VAL A 200 -12.16 -30.78 7.66
CA VAL A 200 -12.21 -30.96 9.13
C VAL A 200 -13.37 -30.18 9.74
N LEU A 201 -13.53 -28.91 9.38
CA LEU A 201 -14.56 -28.04 9.94
C LEU A 201 -15.97 -28.49 9.56
N LYS A 202 -16.20 -28.84 8.31
CA LYS A 202 -17.56 -29.28 7.85
C LYS A 202 -17.88 -30.71 8.27
N GLU A 203 -16.93 -31.67 8.17
CA GLU A 203 -17.24 -33.09 8.39
C GLU A 203 -17.04 -33.52 9.85
N THR A 204 -16.03 -32.96 10.55
CA THR A 204 -15.72 -33.37 11.93
C THR A 204 -16.33 -32.43 12.96
N GLU A 205 -16.11 -31.11 12.85
CA GLU A 205 -16.60 -30.10 13.77
C GLU A 205 -18.08 -29.74 13.51
N GLN A 206 -18.55 -30.00 12.28
CA GLN A 206 -19.93 -29.74 11.85
C GLN A 206 -20.30 -28.27 12.03
N VAL A 207 -19.46 -27.38 11.50
CA VAL A 207 -19.69 -25.93 11.58
C VAL A 207 -20.69 -25.47 10.52
N ASP A 208 -21.46 -24.45 10.85
CA ASP A 208 -22.43 -23.83 9.95
C ASP A 208 -21.72 -22.92 8.92
N VAL A 209 -20.71 -22.17 9.38
CA VAL A 209 -19.92 -21.21 8.57
C VAL A 209 -18.43 -21.50 8.68
N VAL A 210 -17.70 -21.35 7.58
CA VAL A 210 -16.23 -21.42 7.51
C VAL A 210 -15.66 -20.06 7.18
N VAL A 211 -14.81 -19.56 8.07
CA VAL A 211 -14.04 -18.33 7.92
C VAL A 211 -12.57 -18.68 7.78
N ALA A 212 -11.94 -18.28 6.68
CA ALA A 212 -10.49 -18.31 6.56
C ALA A 212 -9.92 -16.96 7.01
N LEU A 213 -9.04 -16.99 7.98
CA LEU A 213 -8.31 -15.82 8.46
C LEU A 213 -6.90 -15.90 7.87
N THR A 214 -6.65 -15.14 6.81
CA THR A 214 -5.49 -15.34 5.95
C THR A 214 -4.57 -14.13 5.94
N HIS A 215 -3.27 -14.39 5.77
CA HIS A 215 -2.29 -13.35 5.49
C HIS A 215 -1.56 -13.73 4.20
N LEU A 216 -2.26 -13.62 3.06
CA LEU A 216 -1.79 -14.06 1.74
C LEU A 216 -1.78 -12.92 0.71
N GLY A 217 -2.72 -11.99 0.84
CA GLY A 217 -2.93 -10.92 -0.13
C GLY A 217 -3.69 -11.33 -1.37
N ILE A 218 -4.02 -10.33 -2.19
CA ILE A 218 -4.67 -10.50 -3.50
C ILE A 218 -3.81 -9.98 -4.65
N ASP A 219 -2.57 -9.56 -4.38
CA ASP A 219 -1.67 -8.98 -5.36
C ASP A 219 -1.23 -10.01 -6.40
N ALA A 220 -1.28 -9.61 -7.69
CA ALA A 220 -0.81 -10.44 -8.79
C ALA A 220 0.72 -10.72 -8.75
N SER A 221 1.47 -10.00 -7.93
CA SER A 221 2.90 -10.23 -7.69
C SER A 221 3.18 -11.40 -6.75
N SER A 222 2.21 -11.78 -5.91
CA SER A 222 2.32 -12.91 -5.00
C SER A 222 2.00 -14.23 -5.70
N THR A 223 2.76 -15.27 -5.35
CA THR A 223 2.53 -16.62 -5.90
C THR A 223 1.29 -17.26 -5.30
N ASP A 224 1.09 -17.10 -4.00
CA ASP A 224 -0.01 -17.67 -3.23
C ASP A 224 -0.91 -16.53 -2.76
N THR A 225 -2.16 -16.54 -3.18
CA THR A 225 -3.11 -15.46 -2.89
C THR A 225 -4.41 -16.00 -2.30
N SER A 226 -5.13 -15.15 -1.58
CA SER A 226 -6.47 -15.46 -1.07
C SER A 226 -7.48 -15.72 -2.19
N ILE A 227 -7.28 -15.16 -3.37
CA ILE A 227 -8.06 -15.48 -4.58
C ILE A 227 -7.89 -16.96 -4.94
N LYS A 228 -6.64 -17.46 -4.99
CA LYS A 228 -6.37 -18.87 -5.29
C LYS A 228 -6.93 -19.81 -4.22
N VAL A 229 -6.93 -19.39 -2.96
CA VAL A 229 -7.57 -20.17 -1.88
C VAL A 229 -9.07 -20.23 -2.08
N ALA A 230 -9.74 -19.11 -2.39
CA ALA A 230 -11.18 -19.07 -2.67
C ALA A 230 -11.57 -19.96 -3.87
N GLU A 231 -10.77 -19.92 -4.95
CA GLU A 231 -10.98 -20.74 -6.14
C GLU A 231 -10.69 -22.24 -5.93
N GLY A 232 -9.63 -22.53 -5.12
CA GLY A 232 -9.10 -23.88 -4.97
C GLY A 232 -9.68 -24.67 -3.79
N ALA A 233 -10.30 -24.03 -2.82
CA ALA A 233 -10.86 -24.66 -1.60
C ALA A 233 -12.35 -24.31 -1.43
N PRO A 234 -13.25 -24.91 -2.22
CA PRO A 234 -14.68 -24.64 -2.12
C PRO A 234 -15.23 -25.01 -0.72
N GLY A 235 -16.19 -24.21 -0.24
CA GLY A 235 -16.81 -24.37 1.07
C GLY A 235 -16.32 -23.37 2.13
N ILE A 236 -15.45 -22.45 1.75
CA ILE A 236 -15.13 -21.25 2.53
C ILE A 236 -16.21 -20.20 2.25
N ASP A 237 -16.81 -19.66 3.30
CA ASP A 237 -17.84 -18.62 3.18
C ASP A 237 -17.25 -17.22 3.16
N ILE A 238 -16.26 -16.96 4.03
CA ILE A 238 -15.57 -15.66 4.17
C ILE A 238 -14.06 -15.89 4.22
N ILE A 239 -13.31 -15.01 3.56
CA ILE A 239 -11.87 -14.83 3.76
C ILE A 239 -11.62 -13.44 4.31
N VAL A 240 -11.05 -13.34 5.51
CA VAL A 240 -10.51 -12.09 6.06
C VAL A 240 -9.02 -12.09 5.78
N ASP A 241 -8.55 -11.17 4.95
CA ASP A 241 -7.20 -11.19 4.37
C ASP A 241 -6.36 -9.96 4.72
N GLY A 242 -5.04 -10.14 4.73
CA GLY A 242 -4.02 -9.11 4.92
C GLY A 242 -2.93 -9.15 3.85
N HIS A 243 -1.68 -8.75 4.18
CA HIS A 243 -0.47 -8.83 3.40
C HIS A 243 -0.34 -7.82 2.24
N SER A 244 -1.32 -7.72 1.36
CA SER A 244 -1.27 -6.80 0.22
C SER A 244 -1.68 -5.36 0.54
N HIS A 245 -2.13 -5.09 1.78
CA HIS A 245 -2.67 -3.79 2.21
C HIS A 245 -3.86 -3.31 1.35
N SER A 246 -4.59 -4.25 0.77
CA SER A 246 -5.70 -3.95 -0.13
C SER A 246 -6.90 -3.40 0.63
N THR A 247 -7.58 -2.41 0.07
CA THR A 247 -8.80 -1.83 0.65
C THR A 247 -10.00 -2.31 -0.15
N LEU A 248 -10.75 -3.27 0.38
CA LEU A 248 -11.93 -3.84 -0.25
C LEU A 248 -13.21 -3.27 0.40
N VAL A 249 -13.74 -2.17 -0.14
CA VAL A 249 -14.84 -1.40 0.48
C VAL A 249 -16.08 -2.24 0.74
N ASN A 250 -16.46 -3.13 -0.20
CA ASN A 250 -17.62 -4.01 -0.10
C ASN A 250 -17.25 -5.48 -0.16
N GLY A 251 -15.95 -5.80 0.02
CA GLY A 251 -15.42 -7.13 -0.27
C GLY A 251 -15.34 -7.44 -1.77
N GLN A 252 -14.84 -8.62 -2.09
CA GLN A 252 -14.68 -9.15 -3.44
C GLN A 252 -15.14 -10.61 -3.44
N GLU A 253 -16.12 -10.94 -4.25
CA GLU A 253 -16.57 -12.34 -4.40
C GLU A 253 -15.66 -13.09 -5.36
N GLU A 254 -15.19 -14.28 -4.92
CA GLU A 254 -14.33 -15.16 -5.70
C GLU A 254 -14.74 -16.64 -5.53
N GLY A 255 -14.25 -17.50 -6.41
CA GLY A 255 -14.55 -18.94 -6.38
C GLY A 255 -16.04 -19.25 -6.53
N GLU A 256 -16.55 -20.21 -5.75
CA GLU A 256 -17.96 -20.66 -5.85
C GLU A 256 -18.95 -19.80 -5.03
N ASN A 257 -18.52 -18.92 -4.21
CA ASN A 257 -19.32 -17.98 -3.40
C ASN A 257 -18.53 -17.55 -2.13
N THR A 258 -17.25 -17.31 -2.23
CA THR A 258 -16.41 -16.84 -1.12
C THR A 258 -16.31 -15.33 -1.15
N LEU A 259 -16.62 -14.66 -0.06
CA LEU A 259 -16.42 -13.20 0.08
C LEU A 259 -15.06 -12.94 0.71
N ILE A 260 -14.14 -12.33 -0.04
CA ILE A 260 -12.84 -11.85 0.45
C ILE A 260 -13.00 -10.43 0.96
N VAL A 261 -12.53 -10.15 2.17
CA VAL A 261 -12.53 -8.81 2.78
C VAL A 261 -11.14 -8.44 3.28
N SER A 262 -10.77 -7.17 3.16
CA SER A 262 -9.54 -6.61 3.68
C SER A 262 -9.73 -5.13 4.02
N ALA A 263 -9.18 -4.68 5.13
CA ALA A 263 -9.40 -3.35 5.69
C ALA A 263 -8.30 -2.34 5.33
N GLY A 264 -7.39 -2.70 4.43
CA GLY A 264 -6.26 -1.85 4.08
C GLY A 264 -5.08 -2.03 5.02
N GLU A 265 -4.61 -0.96 5.64
CA GLU A 265 -3.46 -0.97 6.54
C GLU A 265 -3.59 0.08 7.66
N HIS A 266 -2.73 -0.01 8.70
CA HIS A 266 -2.48 1.06 9.67
C HIS A 266 -3.72 1.59 10.41
N THR A 267 -4.71 0.76 10.66
CA THR A 267 -5.99 1.18 11.27
C THR A 267 -6.73 2.27 10.47
N LYS A 268 -6.51 2.36 9.14
CA LYS A 268 -7.24 3.31 8.28
C LYS A 268 -8.72 2.99 8.24
N ASN A 269 -9.06 1.71 8.30
CA ASN A 269 -10.43 1.24 8.32
C ASN A 269 -10.62 0.14 9.37
N LEU A 270 -11.86 0.00 9.83
CA LEU A 270 -12.38 -1.17 10.52
C LEU A 270 -13.33 -1.89 9.57
N GLY A 271 -13.02 -3.14 9.23
CA GLY A 271 -13.90 -3.96 8.41
C GLY A 271 -15.10 -4.49 9.20
N VAL A 272 -16.25 -4.55 8.55
CA VAL A 272 -17.52 -5.04 9.13
C VAL A 272 -18.16 -5.98 8.12
N VAL A 273 -18.30 -7.24 8.48
CA VAL A 273 -19.04 -8.25 7.71
C VAL A 273 -20.27 -8.65 8.50
N GLN A 274 -21.45 -8.54 7.89
CA GLN A 274 -22.72 -9.02 8.46
C GLN A 274 -23.11 -10.32 7.77
N LEU A 275 -23.35 -11.35 8.58
CA LEU A 275 -23.81 -12.67 8.16
C LEU A 275 -25.24 -12.85 8.64
N THR A 276 -26.16 -13.20 7.74
CA THR A 276 -27.56 -13.45 8.06
C THR A 276 -27.88 -14.93 7.89
N PHE A 277 -28.59 -15.50 8.88
CA PHE A 277 -28.92 -16.92 8.93
C PHE A 277 -30.43 -17.12 9.04
N ASP A 278 -30.90 -18.21 8.45
CA ASP A 278 -32.26 -18.70 8.68
C ASP A 278 -32.40 -19.45 10.05
N ALA A 279 -33.57 -19.94 10.33
CA ALA A 279 -33.84 -20.66 11.56
C ALA A 279 -33.07 -21.98 11.73
N ASP A 280 -32.63 -22.57 10.64
CA ASP A 280 -31.85 -23.81 10.58
C ASP A 280 -30.33 -23.57 10.56
N ASN A 281 -29.88 -22.32 10.82
CA ASN A 281 -28.49 -21.83 10.77
C ASN A 281 -27.86 -21.89 9.37
N ASN A 282 -28.64 -21.91 8.30
CA ASN A 282 -28.06 -21.77 6.97
C ASN A 282 -27.74 -20.29 6.73
N LEU A 283 -26.54 -20.03 6.23
CA LEU A 283 -26.12 -18.68 5.81
C LEU A 283 -26.93 -18.27 4.55
N THR A 284 -27.73 -17.20 4.68
CA THR A 284 -28.62 -16.70 3.63
C THR A 284 -28.11 -15.45 2.95
N ASP A 285 -27.32 -14.62 3.66
CA ASP A 285 -26.76 -13.39 3.13
C ASP A 285 -25.44 -13.03 3.82
N LYS A 286 -24.54 -12.34 3.10
CA LYS A 286 -23.27 -11.84 3.60
C LYS A 286 -22.95 -10.50 2.95
N ASN A 287 -22.79 -9.49 3.78
CA ASN A 287 -22.52 -8.13 3.36
C ASN A 287 -21.28 -7.58 4.06
N ALA A 288 -20.40 -6.92 3.30
CA ALA A 288 -19.21 -6.28 3.85
C ALA A 288 -19.24 -4.77 3.63
N ARG A 289 -18.66 -4.04 4.55
CA ARG A 289 -18.35 -2.61 4.43
C ARG A 289 -17.14 -2.25 5.26
N LEU A 290 -16.59 -1.09 5.01
CA LEU A 290 -15.55 -0.50 5.86
C LEU A 290 -16.13 0.69 6.64
N ILE A 291 -15.66 0.86 7.87
CA ILE A 291 -15.77 2.13 8.61
C ILE A 291 -14.41 2.81 8.44
N THR A 292 -14.37 3.89 7.69
CA THR A 292 -13.14 4.60 7.36
C THR A 292 -12.69 5.51 8.51
N GLN A 293 -11.41 5.90 8.51
CA GLN A 293 -10.89 6.88 9.46
C GLN A 293 -11.60 8.24 9.34
N GLU A 294 -12.11 8.59 8.15
CA GLU A 294 -12.88 9.81 7.90
C GLU A 294 -14.25 9.73 8.58
N GLU A 295 -14.95 8.60 8.46
CA GLU A 295 -16.21 8.36 9.17
C GLU A 295 -16.01 8.36 10.69
N ALA A 296 -14.90 7.79 11.15
CA ALA A 296 -14.48 7.77 12.55
C ALA A 296 -13.85 9.08 13.04
N ALA A 297 -13.80 10.14 12.23
CA ALA A 297 -13.10 11.39 12.60
C ALA A 297 -13.59 11.97 13.94
N ASN A 298 -14.90 11.91 14.19
CA ASN A 298 -15.55 12.43 15.40
C ASN A 298 -15.78 11.39 16.48
N THR A 299 -15.38 10.13 16.28
CA THR A 299 -15.45 9.08 17.30
C THR A 299 -14.53 9.42 18.46
N ALA A 300 -15.04 9.33 19.68
CA ALA A 300 -14.24 9.54 20.89
C ALA A 300 -13.24 8.39 21.06
N GLU A 301 -12.06 8.68 21.59
CA GLU A 301 -11.10 7.64 21.97
C GLU A 301 -11.58 6.91 23.23
N ASP A 302 -11.50 5.58 23.26
CA ASP A 302 -11.73 4.78 24.45
C ASP A 302 -10.72 5.16 25.54
N SER A 303 -11.23 5.53 26.71
CA SER A 303 -10.41 6.07 27.80
C SER A 303 -9.41 5.07 28.36
N ASP A 304 -9.78 3.79 28.42
CA ASP A 304 -8.97 2.74 29.02
C ASP A 304 -7.83 2.34 28.08
N VAL A 305 -8.13 2.15 26.77
CA VAL A 305 -7.14 1.83 25.76
C VAL A 305 -6.18 3.01 25.58
N LYS A 306 -6.71 4.23 25.56
CA LYS A 306 -5.88 5.45 25.52
C LYS A 306 -4.92 5.53 26.69
N ALA A 307 -5.41 5.32 27.92
CA ALA A 307 -4.59 5.36 29.12
C ALA A 307 -3.50 4.26 29.10
N LEU A 308 -3.83 3.06 28.60
CA LEU A 308 -2.86 1.98 28.44
C LEU A 308 -1.76 2.36 27.44
N ILE A 309 -2.12 2.90 26.26
CA ILE A 309 -1.16 3.37 25.26
C ILE A 309 -0.25 4.48 25.84
N GLU A 310 -0.83 5.45 26.55
CA GLU A 310 -0.08 6.55 27.15
C GLU A 310 0.91 6.06 28.23
N ASN A 311 0.51 5.08 29.04
CA ASN A 311 1.37 4.49 30.06
C ASN A 311 2.57 3.75 29.42
N ILE A 312 2.31 2.88 28.42
CA ILE A 312 3.36 2.17 27.69
C ILE A 312 4.32 3.17 27.03
N LYS A 313 3.80 4.18 26.30
CA LYS A 313 4.62 5.24 25.68
C LYS A 313 5.50 5.95 26.70
N LYS A 314 4.96 6.26 27.88
CA LYS A 314 5.72 6.92 28.95
C LYS A 314 6.88 6.07 29.48
N GLU A 315 6.68 4.75 29.56
CA GLU A 315 7.73 3.81 29.96
C GLU A 315 8.84 3.76 28.89
N GLN A 316 8.46 3.84 27.61
CA GLN A 316 9.36 3.81 26.46
C GLN A 316 10.01 5.17 26.12
N ASP A 317 9.36 6.30 26.44
CA ASP A 317 9.78 7.67 26.06
C ASP A 317 11.22 8.01 26.40
N GLY A 318 11.71 7.51 27.53
CA GLY A 318 13.09 7.75 27.97
C GLY A 318 14.14 7.23 26.98
N ILE A 319 13.84 6.12 26.31
CA ILE A 319 14.75 5.49 25.34
C ILE A 319 14.58 6.12 23.96
N LEU A 320 13.35 6.31 23.54
CA LEU A 320 13.02 6.76 22.19
C LEU A 320 13.31 8.24 21.94
N SER A 321 13.15 9.09 22.96
CA SER A 321 13.36 10.54 22.85
C SER A 321 14.82 10.99 22.95
N GLU A 322 15.76 10.07 23.16
CA GLU A 322 17.18 10.43 23.19
C GLU A 322 17.60 11.06 21.86
N LYS A 323 17.98 12.35 21.90
CA LYS A 323 18.50 13.07 20.75
C LYS A 323 19.87 12.55 20.38
N ILE A 324 20.03 12.14 19.12
CA ILE A 324 21.28 11.59 18.58
C ILE A 324 21.93 12.49 17.52
N GLY A 325 21.22 13.47 16.98
CA GLY A 325 21.75 14.39 15.98
C GLY A 325 20.73 15.41 15.49
N THR A 326 21.02 16.04 14.36
CA THR A 326 20.12 16.98 13.66
C THR A 326 20.23 16.84 12.14
N THR A 327 19.19 17.24 11.42
CA THR A 327 19.20 17.41 9.96
C THR A 327 18.50 18.71 9.56
N GLU A 328 19.02 19.44 8.56
CA GLU A 328 18.39 20.65 8.04
C GLU A 328 17.25 20.34 7.02
N THR A 329 17.20 19.13 6.49
CA THR A 329 16.25 18.72 5.44
C THR A 329 15.54 17.44 5.84
N LEU A 330 14.33 17.25 5.27
CA LEU A 330 13.65 15.95 5.33
C LEU A 330 14.58 14.86 4.79
N LEU A 331 14.78 13.79 5.57
CA LEU A 331 15.36 12.55 5.10
C LEU A 331 14.22 11.65 4.62
N ASP A 332 14.14 11.47 3.30
CA ASP A 332 12.96 10.91 2.62
C ASP A 332 12.94 9.38 2.66
N GLY A 333 12.03 8.82 3.43
CA GLY A 333 11.72 7.40 3.55
C GLY A 333 10.31 7.05 3.07
N VAL A 334 9.65 7.95 2.34
CA VAL A 334 8.31 7.68 1.76
C VAL A 334 8.36 6.43 0.90
N ARG A 335 7.43 5.50 1.14
CA ARG A 335 7.39 4.17 0.52
C ARG A 335 7.53 4.21 -1.00
N GLU A 336 6.77 5.07 -1.65
CA GLU A 336 6.76 5.23 -3.11
C GLU A 336 8.09 5.76 -3.64
N HIS A 337 8.84 6.51 -2.84
CA HIS A 337 10.12 7.07 -3.22
C HIS A 337 11.26 6.07 -3.01
N VAL A 338 11.39 5.49 -1.82
CA VAL A 338 12.47 4.54 -1.50
C VAL A 338 12.37 3.23 -2.28
N ARG A 339 11.20 2.90 -2.84
CA ARG A 339 10.97 1.68 -3.62
C ARG A 339 10.96 1.89 -5.13
N ALA A 340 11.17 3.12 -5.60
CA ALA A 340 11.16 3.46 -7.02
C ALA A 340 12.26 4.46 -7.41
N GLY A 341 13.19 4.80 -6.50
CA GLY A 341 14.25 5.76 -6.80
C GLY A 341 15.25 5.95 -5.67
N GLU A 342 16.35 6.61 -5.98
CA GLU A 342 17.33 7.05 -4.98
C GLU A 342 16.71 8.10 -4.05
N THR A 343 16.91 7.95 -2.73
CA THR A 343 16.55 8.94 -1.73
C THR A 343 17.76 9.32 -0.87
N ASN A 344 17.71 10.52 -0.25
CA ASN A 344 18.77 10.96 0.64
C ASN A 344 18.86 10.11 1.93
N LEU A 345 17.75 9.55 2.40
CA LEU A 345 17.75 8.62 3.54
C LEU A 345 18.37 7.27 3.16
N GLY A 346 18.07 6.75 1.96
CA GLY A 346 18.70 5.54 1.44
C GLY A 346 20.20 5.71 1.25
N ASN A 347 20.65 6.90 0.79
CA ASN A 347 22.06 7.23 0.71
C ASN A 347 22.70 7.30 2.11
N LEU A 348 22.07 7.98 3.07
CA LEU A 348 22.56 8.07 4.45
C LEU A 348 22.75 6.68 5.08
N LEU A 349 21.78 5.79 4.92
CA LEU A 349 21.84 4.43 5.45
C LEU A 349 22.99 3.64 4.82
N THR A 350 23.11 3.68 3.50
CA THR A 350 24.18 2.95 2.79
C THR A 350 25.58 3.54 3.07
N ASP A 351 25.68 4.86 3.30
CA ASP A 351 26.91 5.49 3.77
C ASP A 351 27.28 5.03 5.19
N ALA A 352 26.29 4.91 6.08
CA ALA A 352 26.51 4.37 7.43
C ALA A 352 27.00 2.91 7.38
N MET A 353 26.44 2.08 6.48
CA MET A 353 26.88 0.70 6.26
C MET A 353 28.34 0.62 5.79
N ILE A 354 28.76 1.49 4.86
CA ILE A 354 30.16 1.58 4.41
C ILE A 354 31.06 2.04 5.57
N ALA A 355 30.66 3.07 6.31
CA ALA A 355 31.47 3.62 7.39
C ALA A 355 31.70 2.61 8.54
N ALA A 356 30.76 1.72 8.77
CA ALA A 356 30.85 0.67 9.78
C ALA A 356 31.66 -0.57 9.33
N THR A 357 32.05 -0.63 8.05
CA THR A 357 32.70 -1.79 7.44
C THR A 357 33.87 -1.35 6.56
N ASP A 358 34.74 -2.27 6.18
CA ASP A 358 35.79 -2.04 5.16
C ASP A 358 35.32 -2.51 3.76
N ALA A 359 34.02 -2.45 3.48
CA ALA A 359 33.46 -2.95 2.22
C ALA A 359 33.72 -2.01 1.03
N ASP A 360 33.94 -2.60 -0.15
CA ASP A 360 34.08 -1.86 -1.41
C ASP A 360 32.79 -1.12 -1.80
N ALA A 361 31.64 -1.68 -1.42
CA ALA A 361 30.31 -1.13 -1.70
C ALA A 361 29.28 -1.59 -0.68
N SER A 362 28.14 -0.91 -0.62
CA SER A 362 26.98 -1.34 0.15
C SER A 362 25.72 -1.34 -0.69
N ILE A 363 24.78 -2.22 -0.33
CA ILE A 363 23.45 -2.32 -0.95
C ILE A 363 22.42 -2.67 0.11
N THR A 364 21.30 -1.95 0.12
CA THR A 364 20.13 -2.29 0.93
C THR A 364 18.84 -2.11 0.13
N ASN A 365 17.79 -2.84 0.49
CA ASN A 365 16.50 -2.78 -0.19
C ASN A 365 15.65 -1.62 0.33
N GLY A 366 14.92 -0.95 -0.56
CA GLY A 366 13.98 0.13 -0.20
C GLY A 366 12.83 -0.37 0.69
N GLY A 367 12.53 -1.68 0.65
CA GLY A 367 11.58 -2.34 1.55
C GLY A 367 11.97 -2.29 3.02
N GLY A 368 13.27 -2.21 3.31
CA GLY A 368 13.81 -2.07 4.67
C GLY A 368 13.62 -0.68 5.29
N ILE A 369 13.39 0.36 4.47
CA ILE A 369 13.20 1.75 4.93
C ILE A 369 11.70 2.01 5.07
N ARG A 370 11.22 2.32 6.30
CA ARG A 370 9.79 2.31 6.63
C ARG A 370 9.19 3.67 6.96
N ASP A 371 10.01 4.66 7.30
CA ASP A 371 9.55 6.01 7.64
C ASP A 371 10.57 7.07 7.23
N SER A 372 10.17 8.34 7.29
CA SER A 372 10.99 9.51 7.02
C SER A 372 11.43 10.17 8.31
N ILE A 373 12.59 10.83 8.32
CA ILE A 373 13.04 11.68 9.44
C ILE A 373 12.82 13.14 9.08
N GLN A 374 12.05 13.87 9.90
CA GLN A 374 11.74 15.26 9.66
C GLN A 374 12.98 16.17 9.89
N ALA A 375 12.99 17.35 9.24
CA ALA A 375 14.01 18.36 9.52
C ALA A 375 13.92 18.82 10.98
N GLY A 376 15.07 18.95 11.62
CA GLY A 376 15.20 19.30 13.05
C GLY A 376 16.07 18.33 13.82
N ASP A 377 15.70 18.05 15.07
CA ASP A 377 16.34 17.07 15.92
C ASP A 377 16.04 15.64 15.42
N ILE A 378 17.03 14.78 15.48
CA ILE A 378 16.91 13.34 15.20
C ILE A 378 17.00 12.61 16.53
N THR A 379 16.03 11.73 16.79
CA THR A 379 15.97 10.88 17.99
C THR A 379 16.27 9.40 17.66
N LYS A 380 16.53 8.59 18.69
CA LYS A 380 16.60 7.13 18.52
C LYS A 380 15.30 6.56 17.93
N GLY A 381 14.16 7.06 18.41
CA GLY A 381 12.84 6.66 17.92
C GLY A 381 12.66 6.88 16.42
N ASP A 382 13.18 8.01 15.88
CA ASP A 382 13.12 8.27 14.44
C ASP A 382 13.88 7.19 13.64
N VAL A 383 15.05 6.79 14.12
CA VAL A 383 15.85 5.76 13.43
C VAL A 383 15.21 4.38 13.54
N ILE A 384 14.67 4.01 14.70
CA ILE A 384 13.95 2.75 14.88
C ILE A 384 12.69 2.70 14.01
N ASN A 385 11.98 3.82 13.84
CA ASN A 385 10.87 3.92 12.88
C ASN A 385 11.31 3.67 11.43
N VAL A 386 12.49 4.16 11.07
CA VAL A 386 13.06 3.92 9.74
C VAL A 386 13.44 2.45 9.55
N LEU A 387 14.00 1.79 10.58
CA LEU A 387 14.59 0.45 10.53
C LEU A 387 13.98 -0.50 11.59
N PRO A 388 12.67 -0.80 11.54
CA PRO A 388 11.98 -1.49 12.64
C PRO A 388 12.21 -3.01 12.69
N PHE A 389 12.96 -3.61 11.75
CA PHE A 389 13.05 -5.07 11.58
C PHE A 389 14.12 -5.76 12.44
N GLY A 390 14.99 -5.00 13.09
CA GLY A 390 16.10 -5.57 13.86
C GLY A 390 17.12 -6.33 13.01
N ASN A 391 17.24 -5.98 11.72
CA ASN A 391 18.23 -6.58 10.82
C ASN A 391 19.65 -6.24 11.25
N PHE A 392 20.59 -7.19 11.04
CA PHE A 392 22.01 -7.00 11.28
C PHE A 392 22.73 -6.59 10.00
N LEU A 393 23.81 -5.81 10.17
CA LEU A 393 24.73 -5.50 9.08
C LEU A 393 25.70 -6.67 8.90
N VAL A 394 25.87 -7.12 7.66
CA VAL A 394 26.81 -8.17 7.28
C VAL A 394 27.63 -7.76 6.07
N THR A 395 28.84 -8.34 5.92
CA THR A 395 29.62 -8.25 4.69
C THR A 395 29.80 -9.63 4.08
N LYS A 396 29.64 -9.69 2.76
CA LYS A 396 29.83 -10.91 1.95
C LYS A 396 30.67 -10.61 0.72
N GLU A 397 31.28 -11.63 0.14
CA GLU A 397 32.00 -11.52 -1.13
C GLU A 397 31.09 -11.88 -2.30
N PHE A 398 31.06 -10.99 -3.31
CA PHE A 398 30.31 -11.18 -4.56
C PHE A 398 31.15 -10.79 -5.77
N THR A 399 30.99 -11.53 -6.85
CA THR A 399 31.55 -11.10 -8.14
C THR A 399 30.80 -9.88 -8.68
N GLY A 400 31.45 -9.07 -9.54
CA GLY A 400 30.78 -7.96 -10.21
C GLY A 400 29.55 -8.41 -11.02
N GLU A 401 29.57 -9.67 -11.53
CA GLU A 401 28.41 -10.25 -12.21
C GLU A 401 27.23 -10.49 -11.25
N GLN A 402 27.47 -11.01 -10.04
CA GLN A 402 26.44 -11.19 -9.00
C GLN A 402 25.88 -9.84 -8.53
N ILE A 403 26.76 -8.84 -8.33
CA ILE A 403 26.33 -7.48 -7.99
C ILE A 403 25.44 -6.91 -9.11
N LYS A 404 25.85 -7.05 -10.38
CA LYS A 404 25.02 -6.62 -11.50
C LYS A 404 23.68 -7.34 -11.54
N ALA A 405 23.66 -8.66 -11.33
CA ALA A 405 22.44 -9.45 -11.26
C ALA A 405 21.51 -8.99 -10.11
N ALA A 406 22.06 -8.63 -8.96
CA ALA A 406 21.32 -8.07 -7.83
C ALA A 406 20.68 -6.73 -8.20
N LEU A 407 21.40 -5.84 -8.86
CA LEU A 407 20.88 -4.56 -9.33
C LEU A 407 19.81 -4.74 -10.41
N GLU A 408 19.98 -5.68 -11.34
CA GLU A 408 18.97 -6.03 -12.36
C GLU A 408 17.69 -6.56 -11.70
N HIS A 409 17.81 -7.42 -10.68
CA HIS A 409 16.67 -7.93 -9.93
C HIS A 409 15.94 -6.79 -9.21
N GLY A 410 16.65 -6.00 -8.41
CA GLY A 410 16.06 -4.93 -7.61
C GLY A 410 15.41 -3.83 -8.47
N THR A 411 15.90 -3.60 -9.68
CA THR A 411 15.36 -2.57 -10.61
C THR A 411 14.43 -3.14 -11.68
N SER A 412 14.07 -4.43 -11.61
CA SER A 412 13.28 -5.11 -12.65
C SER A 412 11.93 -4.46 -12.93
N ASP A 413 11.30 -3.85 -11.92
CA ASP A 413 10.00 -3.20 -12.04
C ASP A 413 10.07 -1.67 -12.15
N TYR A 414 11.29 -1.11 -12.06
CA TYR A 414 11.49 0.33 -12.21
C TYR A 414 10.82 0.84 -13.52
N PRO A 415 10.04 1.95 -13.49
CA PRO A 415 9.89 2.92 -12.39
C PRO A 415 8.77 2.60 -11.38
N ASN A 416 8.16 1.41 -11.44
CA ASN A 416 7.14 1.00 -10.47
C ASN A 416 7.75 0.66 -9.10
N VAL A 417 6.93 0.72 -8.07
CA VAL A 417 7.30 0.45 -6.68
C VAL A 417 7.65 -1.03 -6.51
N LYS A 418 8.83 -1.31 -5.95
CA LYS A 418 9.26 -2.67 -5.59
C LYS A 418 10.06 -2.65 -4.29
N GLY A 419 9.74 -3.53 -3.33
CA GLY A 419 10.47 -3.63 -2.06
C GLY A 419 11.97 -3.86 -2.24
N ALA A 420 12.32 -4.68 -3.22
CA ALA A 420 13.70 -4.98 -3.58
C ALA A 420 14.49 -3.81 -4.22
N PHE A 421 13.90 -2.63 -4.46
CA PHE A 421 14.63 -1.51 -5.10
C PHE A 421 15.90 -1.16 -4.30
N PRO A 422 17.11 -1.13 -4.96
CA PRO A 422 18.37 -1.00 -4.25
C PRO A 422 18.75 0.45 -3.96
N HIS A 423 19.11 0.75 -2.72
CA HIS A 423 19.92 1.90 -2.35
C HIS A 423 21.38 1.45 -2.20
N VAL A 424 22.32 2.28 -2.65
CA VAL A 424 23.72 1.89 -2.76
C VAL A 424 24.68 2.97 -2.29
N ALA A 425 25.86 2.56 -1.80
CA ALA A 425 27.03 3.41 -1.64
C ALA A 425 28.29 2.67 -2.13
N GLY A 426 29.38 3.41 -2.42
CA GLY A 426 30.59 2.87 -3.04
C GLY A 426 30.41 2.46 -4.52
N MET A 427 29.17 2.49 -5.04
CA MET A 427 28.86 2.18 -6.43
C MET A 427 27.87 3.16 -7.04
N THR A 428 27.84 3.24 -8.37
CA THR A 428 26.82 3.97 -9.14
C THR A 428 26.42 3.19 -10.38
N PHE A 429 25.18 3.34 -10.85
CA PHE A 429 24.72 2.72 -12.09
C PHE A 429 23.55 3.49 -12.73
N GLU A 430 23.25 3.15 -13.97
CA GLU A 430 22.09 3.69 -14.69
C GLU A 430 21.15 2.57 -15.14
N ILE A 431 19.85 2.88 -15.21
CA ILE A 431 18.77 1.94 -15.57
C ILE A 431 18.26 2.32 -16.97
N ASP A 432 18.53 1.49 -17.97
CA ASP A 432 18.01 1.66 -19.34
C ASP A 432 16.62 1.02 -19.46
N LEU A 433 15.58 1.85 -19.47
CA LEU A 433 14.19 1.40 -19.60
C LEU A 433 13.83 0.92 -21.02
N LYS A 434 14.68 1.12 -22.02
CA LYS A 434 14.50 0.58 -23.37
C LYS A 434 15.01 -0.85 -23.49
N ALA A 435 15.88 -1.26 -22.58
CA ALA A 435 16.39 -2.62 -22.52
C ALA A 435 15.37 -3.57 -21.88
N GLU A 436 15.44 -4.84 -22.24
CA GLU A 436 14.63 -5.90 -21.63
C GLU A 436 14.99 -6.06 -20.14
N LYS A 437 14.01 -6.50 -19.33
CA LYS A 437 14.24 -6.84 -17.92
C LYS A 437 15.39 -7.86 -17.80
N GLY A 438 16.31 -7.63 -16.86
CA GLY A 438 17.54 -8.40 -16.68
C GLY A 438 18.75 -7.91 -17.51
N ASN A 439 18.58 -6.86 -18.32
CA ASN A 439 19.67 -6.22 -19.08
C ASN A 439 19.60 -4.69 -19.04
N ARG A 440 18.97 -4.13 -17.98
CA ARG A 440 18.74 -2.69 -17.82
C ARG A 440 19.88 -1.95 -17.14
N VAL A 441 20.70 -2.64 -16.33
CA VAL A 441 21.80 -2.03 -15.58
C VAL A 441 22.97 -1.72 -16.50
N THR A 442 23.27 -0.44 -16.63
CA THR A 442 24.34 0.11 -17.48
C THR A 442 25.24 1.03 -16.67
N ASN A 443 26.43 1.33 -17.17
CA ASN A 443 27.38 2.25 -16.55
C ASN A 443 27.66 1.95 -15.05
N LEU A 444 27.68 0.65 -14.67
CA LEU A 444 27.99 0.25 -13.30
C LEU A 444 29.45 0.57 -12.97
N THR A 445 29.63 1.34 -11.91
CA THR A 445 30.96 1.62 -11.33
C THR A 445 31.01 1.17 -9.87
N ILE A 446 32.18 0.72 -9.42
CA ILE A 446 32.49 0.43 -8.02
C ILE A 446 33.81 1.16 -7.71
N ASP A 447 33.88 1.85 -6.58
CA ASP A 447 35.01 2.72 -6.22
C ASP A 447 35.36 3.72 -7.35
N GLY A 448 34.32 4.27 -8.01
CA GLY A 448 34.48 5.24 -9.11
C GLY A 448 35.05 4.68 -10.42
N LYS A 449 35.28 3.38 -10.53
CA LYS A 449 35.80 2.70 -11.72
C LYS A 449 34.73 1.80 -12.33
N PRO A 450 34.74 1.57 -13.66
CA PRO A 450 33.88 0.58 -14.27
C PRO A 450 34.03 -0.78 -13.58
N ALA A 451 32.87 -1.39 -13.20
CA ALA A 451 32.89 -2.68 -12.51
C ALA A 451 33.45 -3.78 -13.41
N GLU A 452 34.40 -4.55 -12.86
CA GLU A 452 34.94 -5.74 -13.51
C GLU A 452 34.08 -6.96 -13.09
N LEU A 453 33.33 -7.53 -14.06
CA LEU A 453 32.32 -8.56 -13.75
C LEU A 453 32.90 -9.82 -13.10
N ALA A 454 34.12 -10.19 -13.43
CA ALA A 454 34.80 -11.37 -12.87
C ALA A 454 35.55 -11.10 -11.56
N LYS A 455 35.69 -9.82 -11.16
CA LYS A 455 36.38 -9.46 -9.90
C LYS A 455 35.44 -9.65 -8.74
N THR A 456 35.97 -10.15 -7.61
CA THR A 456 35.28 -10.24 -6.34
C THR A 456 35.41 -8.92 -5.57
N TYR A 457 34.30 -8.49 -4.99
CA TYR A 457 34.17 -7.30 -4.17
C TYR A 457 33.55 -7.68 -2.82
N THR A 458 33.98 -7.03 -1.75
CA THR A 458 33.31 -7.11 -0.47
C THR A 458 32.14 -6.13 -0.44
N VAL A 459 30.93 -6.63 -0.19
CA VAL A 459 29.71 -5.83 -0.17
C VAL A 459 29.06 -5.92 1.20
N ALA A 460 28.75 -4.74 1.77
CA ALA A 460 27.95 -4.61 2.97
C ALA A 460 26.45 -4.65 2.61
N THR A 461 25.67 -5.48 3.32
CA THR A 461 24.23 -5.59 3.13
C THR A 461 23.55 -5.95 4.46
N ASN A 462 22.22 -5.95 4.50
CA ASN A 462 21.52 -6.49 5.67
C ASN A 462 21.44 -8.03 5.62
N ASP A 463 21.35 -8.67 6.77
CA ASP A 463 21.30 -10.13 6.93
C ASP A 463 20.11 -10.75 6.19
N PHE A 464 18.97 -10.06 6.11
CA PHE A 464 17.80 -10.47 5.33
C PHE A 464 18.15 -10.64 3.83
N MET A 465 18.76 -9.62 3.19
CA MET A 465 19.18 -9.73 1.79
C MET A 465 20.31 -10.73 1.59
N ALA A 466 21.22 -10.83 2.57
CA ALA A 466 22.40 -11.69 2.52
C ALA A 466 22.07 -13.19 2.38
N VAL A 467 20.87 -13.59 2.78
CA VAL A 467 20.36 -14.97 2.70
C VAL A 467 19.28 -15.16 1.65
N GLY A 468 19.04 -14.14 0.81
CA GLY A 468 18.12 -14.21 -0.33
C GLY A 468 16.78 -13.50 -0.14
N GLY A 469 16.61 -12.75 0.95
CA GLY A 469 15.39 -11.96 1.18
C GLY A 469 15.08 -10.99 0.05
N ASP A 470 13.81 -10.66 -0.16
CA ASP A 470 13.31 -9.89 -1.32
C ASP A 470 13.78 -10.48 -2.67
N ASP A 471 13.94 -11.82 -2.76
CA ASP A 471 14.41 -12.57 -3.94
C ASP A 471 15.85 -12.25 -4.39
N TYR A 472 16.69 -11.71 -3.51
CA TYR A 472 18.12 -11.54 -3.78
C TYR A 472 18.88 -12.88 -3.72
N THR A 473 18.37 -13.91 -4.40
CA THR A 473 18.90 -15.27 -4.38
C THR A 473 20.38 -15.36 -4.75
N MET A 474 20.87 -14.43 -5.59
CA MET A 474 22.29 -14.32 -5.96
C MET A 474 23.21 -13.96 -4.78
N PHE A 475 22.66 -13.51 -3.65
CA PHE A 475 23.42 -13.21 -2.43
C PHE A 475 23.50 -14.39 -1.47
N ALA A 476 22.63 -15.40 -1.60
CA ALA A 476 22.59 -16.53 -0.69
C ALA A 476 23.93 -17.31 -0.65
N ASP A 477 24.53 -17.58 -1.81
CA ASP A 477 25.73 -18.42 -1.94
C ASP A 477 27.05 -17.67 -1.70
N GLY A 478 27.04 -16.33 -1.57
CA GLY A 478 28.24 -15.55 -1.32
C GLY A 478 28.85 -15.86 0.05
N PRO A 479 30.20 -16.05 0.16
CA PRO A 479 30.85 -16.26 1.45
C PRO A 479 30.60 -15.08 2.41
N LEU A 480 30.21 -15.40 3.65
CA LEU A 480 30.14 -14.43 4.73
C LEU A 480 31.56 -14.03 5.16
N VAL A 481 31.82 -12.72 5.22
CA VAL A 481 33.11 -12.18 5.69
C VAL A 481 32.99 -11.79 7.16
N ASN A 482 32.02 -10.96 7.53
CA ASN A 482 31.77 -10.53 8.90
C ASN A 482 30.28 -10.29 9.16
N GLU A 483 29.89 -10.45 10.42
CA GLU A 483 28.61 -9.94 10.97
C GLU A 483 28.91 -8.76 11.92
N TYR A 484 28.04 -7.74 11.89
CA TYR A 484 28.15 -6.52 12.69
C TYR A 484 26.90 -6.36 13.57
N GLY A 485 26.77 -5.24 14.26
CA GLY A 485 25.60 -4.92 15.08
C GLY A 485 24.32 -4.71 14.30
N ALA A 486 23.25 -4.40 15.01
CA ALA A 486 21.95 -4.11 14.42
C ALA A 486 22.03 -2.84 13.52
N LEU A 487 21.31 -2.85 12.41
CA LEU A 487 21.42 -1.81 11.37
C LEU A 487 20.92 -0.44 11.88
N ASP A 488 19.93 -0.43 12.78
CA ASP A 488 19.47 0.78 13.45
C ASP A 488 20.52 1.35 14.40
N GLU A 489 21.24 0.54 15.17
CA GLU A 489 22.35 0.97 16.01
C GLU A 489 23.49 1.58 15.16
N ILE A 490 23.85 0.93 14.05
CA ILE A 490 24.84 1.43 13.08
C ILE A 490 24.45 2.83 12.56
N LEU A 491 23.19 3.01 12.19
CA LEU A 491 22.72 4.30 11.71
C LEU A 491 22.67 5.36 12.84
N ILE A 492 22.29 4.98 14.07
CA ILE A 492 22.34 5.83 15.26
C ILE A 492 23.75 6.33 15.51
N ASP A 493 24.74 5.44 15.51
CA ASP A 493 26.13 5.81 15.77
C ASP A 493 26.70 6.70 14.66
N TYR A 494 26.40 6.38 13.40
CA TYR A 494 26.78 7.23 12.26
C TYR A 494 26.20 8.63 12.36
N ILE A 495 24.92 8.77 12.74
CA ILE A 495 24.27 10.07 12.94
C ILE A 495 24.94 10.84 14.09
N LYS A 496 25.27 10.20 15.22
CA LYS A 496 25.97 10.83 16.35
C LYS A 496 27.33 11.39 15.93
N GLU A 497 28.08 10.65 15.14
CA GLU A 497 29.42 11.02 14.69
C GLU A 497 29.42 12.10 13.61
N ASN A 498 28.39 12.13 12.74
CA ASN A 498 28.36 12.98 11.54
C ASN A 498 27.32 14.11 11.60
N SER A 499 26.68 14.34 12.74
CA SER A 499 25.73 15.43 12.90
C SER A 499 26.40 16.83 12.83
N PRO A 500 25.79 17.82 12.16
CA PRO A 500 24.47 17.78 11.50
C PRO A 500 24.49 17.01 10.17
N ILE A 501 23.45 16.20 9.96
CA ILE A 501 23.30 15.38 8.74
C ILE A 501 22.90 16.26 7.56
N ASN A 502 23.60 16.08 6.42
CA ASN A 502 23.34 16.80 5.17
C ASN A 502 23.30 15.83 3.97
N ALA A 503 22.57 14.73 4.12
CA ALA A 503 22.43 13.73 3.06
C ALA A 503 21.61 14.27 1.89
N LYS A 504 22.03 13.93 0.66
CA LYS A 504 21.45 14.40 -0.60
C LYS A 504 21.25 13.26 -1.58
N ILE A 505 20.42 13.48 -2.59
CA ILE A 505 20.39 12.67 -3.80
C ILE A 505 21.64 13.02 -4.61
N GLU A 506 22.45 12.03 -4.96
CA GLU A 506 23.75 12.19 -5.62
C GLU A 506 23.78 11.65 -7.06
N GLY A 507 22.73 10.93 -7.47
CA GLY A 507 22.64 10.28 -8.76
C GLY A 507 23.39 8.95 -8.79
N ARG A 508 23.46 8.26 -7.63
CA ARG A 508 24.04 6.91 -7.49
C ARG A 508 23.23 5.91 -8.31
N VAL A 509 21.90 6.08 -8.33
CA VAL A 509 20.95 5.30 -9.10
C VAL A 509 20.14 6.26 -9.98
N ALA A 510 20.28 6.18 -11.29
CA ALA A 510 19.60 7.09 -12.20
C ALA A 510 19.06 6.36 -13.44
N ALA A 511 17.89 6.77 -13.94
CA ALA A 511 17.42 6.28 -15.24
C ALA A 511 18.37 6.73 -16.36
N ALA A 512 18.72 5.84 -17.26
CA ALA A 512 19.55 6.17 -18.43
C ALA A 512 18.78 7.07 -19.40
N LEU A 513 19.41 8.16 -19.82
CA LEU A 513 18.86 9.10 -20.80
C LEU A 513 19.97 9.60 -21.74
N PRO A 514 19.66 9.82 -23.02
CA PRO A 514 20.61 10.43 -23.96
C PRO A 514 20.75 11.95 -23.76
N PHE A 515 19.98 12.56 -22.83
CA PHE A 515 19.86 14.00 -22.68
C PHE A 515 20.84 14.54 -21.63
N ASN A 516 21.84 15.26 -22.07
CA ASN A 516 22.90 15.82 -21.21
C ASN A 516 22.42 16.98 -20.32
N ASP A 517 21.29 17.59 -20.64
CA ASP A 517 20.69 18.71 -19.92
C ASP A 517 19.66 18.27 -18.85
N VAL A 518 19.52 16.96 -18.62
CA VAL A 518 18.74 16.39 -17.52
C VAL A 518 19.70 15.76 -16.51
N SER A 519 19.99 16.46 -15.40
CA SER A 519 20.88 15.95 -14.35
C SER A 519 20.46 14.56 -13.85
N LYS A 520 21.43 13.73 -13.43
CA LYS A 520 21.14 12.45 -12.74
C LYS A 520 20.32 12.65 -11.47
N THR A 521 20.48 13.79 -10.79
CA THR A 521 19.73 14.19 -9.59
C THR A 521 18.45 14.97 -9.87
N ALA A 522 18.07 15.15 -11.15
CA ALA A 522 16.86 15.89 -11.48
C ALA A 522 15.61 15.10 -11.08
N TRP A 523 14.73 15.71 -10.29
CA TRP A 523 13.45 15.13 -9.88
C TRP A 523 12.59 14.61 -11.05
N SER A 524 12.77 15.21 -12.22
CA SER A 524 12.02 14.89 -13.44
C SER A 524 12.62 13.74 -14.25
N ARG A 525 13.84 13.30 -13.92
CA ARG A 525 14.60 12.35 -14.75
C ARG A 525 13.85 11.03 -14.94
N MET A 526 13.29 10.46 -13.89
CA MET A 526 12.53 9.21 -13.94
C MET A 526 11.32 9.31 -14.88
N PHE A 527 10.52 10.37 -14.75
CA PHE A 527 9.33 10.59 -15.58
C PHE A 527 9.68 10.81 -17.06
N ILE A 528 10.79 11.53 -17.33
CA ILE A 528 11.30 11.71 -18.68
C ILE A 528 11.77 10.37 -19.26
N ALA A 529 12.48 9.55 -18.49
CA ALA A 529 12.96 8.25 -18.91
C ALA A 529 11.81 7.27 -19.17
N ASP A 530 10.81 7.25 -18.28
CA ASP A 530 9.61 6.42 -18.45
C ASP A 530 8.90 6.72 -19.78
N LEU A 531 8.58 7.99 -20.03
CA LEU A 531 7.89 8.37 -21.27
C LEU A 531 8.80 8.25 -22.52
N TYR A 532 10.11 8.45 -22.35
CA TYR A 532 11.08 8.27 -23.44
C TYR A 532 11.22 6.79 -23.83
N SER A 533 11.20 5.88 -22.85
CA SER A 533 11.25 4.44 -23.10
C SER A 533 10.04 3.93 -23.88
N LYS A 534 8.88 4.54 -23.67
CA LYS A 534 7.60 4.26 -24.35
C LYS A 534 7.44 5.02 -25.68
N ASP A 535 8.46 5.76 -26.14
CA ASP A 535 8.45 6.63 -27.33
C ASP A 535 7.35 7.71 -27.33
N LEU A 536 6.82 8.06 -26.15
CA LEU A 536 5.76 9.09 -25.97
C LEU A 536 6.31 10.51 -26.03
N ILE A 537 7.59 10.70 -25.67
CA ILE A 537 8.28 11.98 -25.74
C ILE A 537 9.62 11.85 -26.50
N LYS A 538 10.06 13.00 -27.01
CA LYS A 538 11.36 13.12 -27.71
C LYS A 538 12.14 14.32 -27.16
N GLY A 539 13.46 14.29 -27.28
CA GLY A 539 14.29 15.46 -27.04
C GLY A 539 14.01 16.61 -28.01
N THR A 540 14.48 17.79 -27.67
CA THR A 540 14.55 18.93 -28.60
C THR A 540 15.69 18.76 -29.59
N SER A 541 16.65 17.89 -29.23
CA SER A 541 17.71 17.34 -30.14
C SER A 541 18.01 15.89 -29.69
N ALA A 542 18.96 15.25 -30.34
CA ALA A 542 19.43 13.91 -29.99
C ALA A 542 19.98 13.84 -28.53
N THR A 543 20.54 14.95 -28.03
CA THR A 543 21.24 15.00 -26.74
C THR A 543 20.68 16.04 -25.76
N THR A 544 19.57 16.70 -26.08
CA THR A 544 18.93 17.71 -25.22
C THR A 544 17.43 17.46 -25.11
N PHE A 545 16.88 17.60 -23.91
CA PHE A 545 15.45 17.55 -23.62
C PHE A 545 14.82 18.91 -23.43
N SER A 546 15.59 19.88 -22.95
CA SER A 546 15.14 21.23 -22.56
C SER A 546 14.07 21.20 -21.45
N PRO A 547 14.35 20.64 -20.26
CA PRO A 547 13.34 20.34 -19.23
C PRO A 547 12.56 21.58 -18.77
N LYS A 548 13.22 22.73 -18.66
CA LYS A 548 12.64 24.02 -18.23
C LYS A 548 11.91 24.79 -19.33
N ALA A 549 12.00 24.35 -20.58
CA ALA A 549 11.31 25.04 -21.69
C ALA A 549 9.79 24.93 -21.53
N GLU A 550 9.08 26.02 -21.87
CA GLU A 550 7.62 26.03 -21.87
C GLU A 550 7.07 25.03 -22.89
N LEU A 551 6.07 24.27 -22.49
CA LEU A 551 5.36 23.34 -23.36
C LEU A 551 4.21 24.04 -24.06
N THR A 552 4.00 23.75 -25.34
CA THR A 552 2.86 24.30 -26.08
C THR A 552 1.62 23.40 -25.94
N ARG A 553 0.44 24.00 -26.18
CA ARG A 553 -0.83 23.27 -26.15
C ARG A 553 -0.85 22.08 -27.12
N VAL A 554 -0.32 22.25 -28.33
CA VAL A 554 -0.24 21.15 -29.30
C VAL A 554 0.66 20.01 -28.79
N GLN A 555 1.79 20.33 -28.17
CA GLN A 555 2.72 19.31 -27.67
C GLN A 555 2.09 18.49 -26.55
N PHE A 556 1.37 19.13 -25.62
CA PHE A 556 0.72 18.38 -24.53
C PHE A 556 -0.45 17.52 -25.04
N ALA A 557 -1.28 18.06 -25.95
CA ALA A 557 -2.35 17.27 -26.57
C ALA A 557 -1.78 16.05 -27.32
N SER A 558 -0.70 16.23 -28.09
CA SER A 558 0.00 15.12 -28.77
C SER A 558 0.54 14.05 -27.79
N MET A 559 1.05 14.48 -26.62
CA MET A 559 1.51 13.54 -25.59
C MET A 559 0.36 12.66 -25.08
N LEU A 560 -0.80 13.24 -24.78
CA LEU A 560 -1.97 12.49 -24.30
C LEU A 560 -2.52 11.55 -25.38
N VAL A 561 -2.57 12.00 -26.64
CA VAL A 561 -3.01 11.18 -27.78
C VAL A 561 -2.15 9.93 -27.93
N ARG A 562 -0.82 10.09 -27.88
CA ARG A 562 0.13 8.98 -27.92
C ARG A 562 0.00 8.08 -26.70
N ALA A 563 -0.15 8.68 -25.50
CA ALA A 563 -0.32 7.95 -24.26
C ALA A 563 -1.56 7.04 -24.26
N LEU A 564 -2.63 7.47 -24.94
CA LEU A 564 -3.89 6.72 -25.06
C LEU A 564 -4.03 5.92 -26.37
N ASP A 565 -3.01 5.93 -27.25
CA ASP A 565 -3.01 5.34 -28.60
C ASP A 565 -4.23 5.74 -29.46
N LEU A 566 -4.64 7.04 -29.38
CA LEU A 566 -5.82 7.53 -30.08
C LEU A 566 -5.53 7.72 -31.57
N LYS A 567 -6.54 7.45 -32.41
CA LYS A 567 -6.49 7.63 -33.85
C LYS A 567 -7.72 8.39 -34.33
N ALA A 568 -7.51 9.44 -35.14
CA ALA A 568 -8.61 10.21 -35.70
C ALA A 568 -9.36 9.43 -36.78
N THR A 569 -10.68 9.50 -36.74
CA THR A 569 -11.57 9.02 -37.82
C THR A 569 -12.12 10.18 -38.67
N ALA A 570 -12.07 11.40 -38.15
CA ALA A 570 -12.55 12.63 -38.79
C ALA A 570 -11.54 13.77 -38.73
N LYS A 571 -11.77 14.85 -39.47
CA LYS A 571 -10.97 16.06 -39.40
C LYS A 571 -11.49 16.95 -38.28
N THR A 572 -10.56 17.66 -37.61
CA THR A 572 -10.90 18.70 -36.63
C THR A 572 -11.41 19.97 -37.31
N PRO A 573 -12.24 20.78 -36.63
CA PRO A 573 -12.68 22.09 -37.16
C PRO A 573 -11.57 23.16 -37.09
N PHE A 574 -10.44 22.90 -36.46
CA PHE A 574 -9.39 23.90 -36.22
C PHE A 574 -8.57 24.22 -37.46
N THR A 575 -8.65 25.48 -37.90
CA THR A 575 -7.93 25.93 -39.12
C THR A 575 -6.49 26.35 -38.88
N ASP A 576 -6.12 26.66 -37.65
CA ASP A 576 -4.78 27.15 -37.27
C ASP A 576 -3.75 26.03 -37.03
N ILE A 577 -4.13 24.77 -37.23
CA ILE A 577 -3.19 23.62 -37.24
C ILE A 577 -2.76 23.21 -38.64
N SER A 578 -3.29 23.82 -39.69
CA SER A 578 -3.06 23.45 -41.09
C SER A 578 -1.57 23.51 -41.52
N ASN A 579 -0.76 24.32 -40.84
CA ASN A 579 0.68 24.47 -41.14
C ASN A 579 1.57 23.48 -40.33
N PHE A 580 0.98 22.60 -39.53
CA PHE A 580 1.72 21.56 -38.82
C PHE A 580 1.83 20.29 -39.68
N PRO A 581 2.82 19.41 -39.40
CA PRO A 581 2.90 18.10 -40.04
C PRO A 581 1.58 17.33 -39.96
N LYS A 582 1.32 16.49 -40.96
CA LYS A 582 0.05 15.73 -41.05
C LYS A 582 -0.19 14.89 -39.77
N GLU A 583 0.87 14.25 -39.24
CA GLU A 583 0.83 13.50 -37.99
C GLU A 583 0.25 14.32 -36.84
N ILE A 584 0.74 15.56 -36.67
CA ILE A 584 0.26 16.46 -35.61
C ILE A 584 -1.19 16.92 -35.87
N GLN A 585 -1.57 17.15 -37.12
CA GLN A 585 -2.95 17.47 -37.44
C GLN A 585 -3.89 16.31 -37.10
N ASP A 586 -3.48 15.07 -37.35
CA ASP A 586 -4.23 13.86 -37.02
C ASP A 586 -4.31 13.65 -35.50
N GLU A 587 -3.22 13.88 -34.77
CA GLU A 587 -3.21 13.82 -33.30
C GLU A 587 -4.19 14.84 -32.70
N ILE A 588 -4.22 16.08 -33.17
CA ILE A 588 -5.17 17.08 -32.68
C ILE A 588 -6.62 16.73 -33.07
N ALA A 589 -6.81 16.11 -34.24
CA ALA A 589 -8.13 15.62 -34.62
C ALA A 589 -8.59 14.49 -33.69
N ALA A 590 -7.71 13.54 -33.35
CA ALA A 590 -7.98 12.48 -32.40
C ALA A 590 -8.29 13.01 -30.98
N ALA A 591 -7.49 13.98 -30.52
CA ALA A 591 -7.75 14.63 -29.22
C ALA A 591 -9.10 15.36 -29.17
N PHE A 592 -9.49 15.99 -30.27
CA PHE A 592 -10.78 16.68 -30.38
C PHE A 592 -11.94 15.68 -30.44
N GLU A 593 -11.81 14.62 -31.24
CA GLU A 593 -12.83 13.58 -31.39
C GLU A 593 -13.06 12.82 -30.07
N ALA A 594 -11.98 12.54 -29.32
CA ALA A 594 -12.03 11.94 -28.00
C ALA A 594 -12.47 12.93 -26.87
N GLY A 595 -12.73 14.20 -27.18
CA GLY A 595 -13.16 15.20 -26.22
C GLY A 595 -12.06 15.74 -25.29
N LEU A 596 -10.81 15.29 -25.44
CA LEU A 596 -9.68 15.71 -24.59
C LEU A 596 -9.40 17.21 -24.70
N VAL A 597 -9.59 17.78 -25.87
CA VAL A 597 -9.29 19.18 -26.14
C VAL A 597 -10.51 19.94 -26.63
N LYS A 598 -10.64 21.17 -26.19
CA LYS A 598 -11.56 22.19 -26.73
C LYS A 598 -10.76 23.30 -27.40
N GLY A 599 -11.31 23.91 -28.44
CA GLY A 599 -10.70 25.09 -29.06
C GLY A 599 -10.83 26.34 -28.17
N VAL A 600 -9.98 27.34 -28.43
CA VAL A 600 -10.17 28.69 -27.88
C VAL A 600 -11.35 29.41 -28.57
N SER A 601 -11.75 28.90 -29.73
CA SER A 601 -13.02 29.22 -30.42
C SER A 601 -13.45 28.01 -31.27
N ALA A 602 -14.59 28.09 -31.92
CA ALA A 602 -15.12 27.02 -32.78
C ALA A 602 -14.13 26.55 -33.88
N THR A 603 -13.21 27.40 -34.32
CA THR A 603 -12.29 27.10 -35.44
C THR A 603 -10.81 27.33 -35.11
N LYS A 604 -10.48 27.60 -33.84
CA LYS A 604 -9.10 27.91 -33.40
C LYS A 604 -8.72 27.09 -32.18
N PHE A 605 -7.59 26.39 -32.26
CA PHE A 605 -7.00 25.62 -31.18
C PHE A 605 -5.94 26.41 -30.41
N ASN A 606 -5.27 27.37 -31.06
CA ASN A 606 -4.12 28.12 -30.55
C ASN A 606 -2.90 27.20 -30.24
N PRO A 607 -2.42 26.42 -31.22
CA PRO A 607 -1.48 25.34 -31.00
C PRO A 607 -0.12 25.77 -30.45
N LYS A 608 0.36 26.97 -30.78
CA LYS A 608 1.67 27.50 -30.39
C LYS A 608 1.68 28.21 -29.03
N ALA A 609 0.52 28.44 -28.43
CA ALA A 609 0.47 29.05 -27.11
C ALA A 609 1.05 28.07 -26.07
N SER A 610 1.81 28.60 -25.09
CA SER A 610 2.24 27.84 -23.94
C SER A 610 1.03 27.36 -23.16
N ILE A 611 0.97 26.07 -22.79
CA ILE A 611 -0.13 25.51 -22.01
C ILE A 611 -0.05 26.02 -20.58
N LYS A 612 -1.18 26.41 -20.03
CA LYS A 612 -1.30 26.82 -18.63
C LYS A 612 -1.61 25.60 -17.74
N ARG A 613 -1.25 25.68 -16.46
CA ARG A 613 -1.45 24.58 -15.52
C ARG A 613 -2.91 24.15 -15.39
N TYR A 614 -3.87 25.11 -15.34
CA TYR A 614 -5.29 24.76 -15.31
C TYR A 614 -5.78 24.11 -16.62
N GLU A 615 -5.23 24.50 -17.77
CA GLU A 615 -5.57 23.86 -19.05
C GLU A 615 -5.05 22.43 -19.13
N MET A 616 -3.90 22.18 -18.50
CA MET A 616 -3.33 20.85 -18.38
C MET A 616 -4.19 19.95 -17.49
N ALA A 617 -4.69 20.47 -16.34
CA ALA A 617 -5.62 19.76 -15.48
C ALA A 617 -6.90 19.36 -16.22
N LEU A 618 -7.51 20.30 -16.98
CA LEU A 618 -8.69 20.05 -17.82
C LEU A 618 -8.47 18.94 -18.86
N MET A 619 -7.29 18.89 -19.49
CA MET A 619 -7.00 17.84 -20.47
C MET A 619 -6.75 16.49 -19.81
N LEU A 620 -6.15 16.46 -18.62
CA LEU A 620 -5.90 15.24 -17.85
C LEU A 620 -7.19 14.62 -17.30
N GLU A 621 -8.08 15.44 -16.74
CA GLU A 621 -9.41 14.98 -16.29
C GLU A 621 -10.16 14.30 -17.43
N ARG A 622 -10.31 15.00 -18.57
CA ARG A 622 -10.98 14.45 -19.75
C ARG A 622 -10.31 13.21 -20.32
N ALA A 623 -8.99 13.15 -20.26
CA ALA A 623 -8.23 11.97 -20.68
C ALA A 623 -8.49 10.77 -19.73
N TYR A 624 -8.63 11.05 -18.44
CA TYR A 624 -8.97 10.05 -17.43
C TYR A 624 -10.40 9.52 -17.64
N GLU A 625 -11.38 10.42 -17.77
CA GLU A 625 -12.78 10.07 -18.04
C GLU A 625 -12.92 9.28 -19.36
N TYR A 626 -12.21 9.70 -20.41
CA TYR A 626 -12.17 8.96 -21.66
C TYR A 626 -11.66 7.53 -21.49
N LYS A 627 -10.57 7.35 -20.72
CA LYS A 627 -9.93 6.05 -20.53
C LYS A 627 -10.74 5.13 -19.62
N THR A 628 -11.37 5.67 -18.60
CA THR A 628 -12.18 4.90 -17.63
C THR A 628 -13.64 4.75 -18.07
N GLU A 629 -14.06 5.41 -19.17
CA GLU A 629 -15.43 5.43 -19.67
C GLU A 629 -16.45 5.93 -18.63
N ALA A 630 -16.01 6.74 -17.67
CA ALA A 630 -16.82 7.24 -16.57
C ALA A 630 -16.52 8.72 -16.27
N ASP A 631 -17.57 9.52 -16.02
CA ASP A 631 -17.40 10.87 -15.51
C ASP A 631 -16.79 10.82 -14.09
N TYR A 632 -15.76 11.61 -13.85
CA TYR A 632 -15.10 11.69 -12.55
C TYR A 632 -15.41 13.00 -11.84
N LYS A 633 -15.85 12.91 -10.58
CA LYS A 633 -16.02 14.07 -9.71
C LYS A 633 -15.19 13.89 -8.46
N ALA A 634 -14.35 14.88 -8.17
CA ALA A 634 -13.61 14.91 -6.91
C ALA A 634 -14.61 14.94 -5.73
N LYS A 635 -14.24 14.25 -4.65
CA LYS A 635 -15.05 14.21 -3.41
C LYS A 635 -15.03 15.56 -2.69
N GLU A 636 -13.92 16.28 -2.80
CA GLU A 636 -13.67 17.56 -2.15
C GLU A 636 -13.11 18.60 -3.13
N ASP A 637 -13.26 19.86 -2.79
CA ASP A 637 -12.62 20.95 -3.50
C ASP A 637 -11.11 20.92 -3.30
N ALA A 638 -10.36 21.30 -4.34
CA ALA A 638 -8.91 21.43 -4.20
C ALA A 638 -8.52 22.50 -3.15
N PRO A 639 -7.48 22.28 -2.33
CA PRO A 639 -7.14 23.19 -1.20
C PRO A 639 -6.49 24.51 -1.64
N PHE A 640 -6.59 24.88 -2.92
CA PHE A 640 -5.86 26.03 -3.50
C PHE A 640 -6.64 27.33 -3.40
N THR A 641 -5.99 28.39 -2.90
CA THR A 641 -6.62 29.69 -2.66
C THR A 641 -6.66 30.59 -3.89
N ASP A 642 -5.80 30.35 -4.87
CA ASP A 642 -5.59 31.20 -6.04
C ASP A 642 -6.41 30.78 -7.29
N ILE A 643 -7.32 29.81 -7.15
CA ILE A 643 -8.17 29.30 -8.26
C ILE A 643 -9.60 29.91 -8.28
N SER A 644 -9.95 30.76 -7.31
CA SER A 644 -11.31 31.29 -7.13
C SER A 644 -11.87 32.04 -8.35
N HIS A 645 -11.00 32.65 -9.15
CA HIS A 645 -11.34 33.41 -10.35
C HIS A 645 -11.57 32.57 -11.62
N LEU A 646 -11.31 31.25 -11.55
CA LEU A 646 -11.50 30.33 -12.67
C LEU A 646 -12.97 29.91 -12.82
N THR A 647 -13.32 29.37 -13.98
CA THR A 647 -14.62 28.74 -14.23
C THR A 647 -14.81 27.51 -13.35
N ASP A 648 -16.07 27.14 -13.09
CA ASP A 648 -16.37 25.95 -12.26
C ASP A 648 -15.80 24.67 -12.91
N GLU A 649 -15.91 24.51 -14.25
CA GLU A 649 -15.26 23.42 -14.99
C GLU A 649 -13.74 23.35 -14.70
N ALA A 650 -13.05 24.48 -14.65
CA ALA A 650 -11.61 24.48 -14.38
C ALA A 650 -11.28 24.18 -12.91
N LYS A 651 -12.14 24.59 -11.97
CA LYS A 651 -11.98 24.24 -10.54
C LYS A 651 -12.23 22.77 -10.30
N GLU A 652 -13.29 22.20 -10.91
CA GLU A 652 -13.60 20.77 -10.85
C GLU A 652 -12.45 19.94 -11.42
N ALA A 653 -11.91 20.33 -12.58
CA ALA A 653 -10.76 19.63 -13.18
C ALA A 653 -9.48 19.70 -12.33
N ILE A 654 -9.24 20.84 -11.66
CA ILE A 654 -8.11 20.97 -10.73
C ILE A 654 -8.33 20.07 -9.50
N ALA A 655 -9.54 20.00 -8.96
CA ALA A 655 -9.88 19.16 -7.82
C ALA A 655 -9.72 17.67 -8.19
N ALA A 656 -10.25 17.24 -9.34
CA ALA A 656 -10.10 15.89 -9.87
C ALA A 656 -8.62 15.51 -10.08
N ALA A 657 -7.87 16.38 -10.76
CA ALA A 657 -6.45 16.14 -11.02
C ALA A 657 -5.60 16.12 -9.73
N TYR A 658 -6.00 16.88 -8.70
CA TYR A 658 -5.35 16.87 -7.38
C TYR A 658 -5.67 15.59 -6.61
N GLU A 659 -6.93 15.19 -6.50
CA GLU A 659 -7.36 13.95 -5.84
C GLU A 659 -6.75 12.71 -6.52
N LEU A 660 -6.70 12.70 -7.85
CA LEU A 660 -6.04 11.65 -8.64
C LEU A 660 -4.50 11.72 -8.60
N GLN A 661 -3.94 12.70 -7.89
CA GLN A 661 -2.49 12.93 -7.75
C GLN A 661 -1.75 13.26 -9.05
N PHE A 662 -2.44 13.66 -10.11
CA PHE A 662 -1.81 14.12 -11.35
C PHE A 662 -1.07 15.44 -11.17
N VAL A 663 -1.66 16.34 -10.38
CA VAL A 663 -1.08 17.67 -10.11
C VAL A 663 -0.92 17.89 -8.61
N GLN A 664 0.04 18.75 -8.27
CA GLN A 664 0.28 19.23 -6.90
C GLN A 664 0.36 20.74 -6.90
N GLY A 665 0.07 21.36 -5.76
CA GLY A 665 0.30 22.79 -5.53
C GLY A 665 1.78 23.08 -5.22
N TYR A 666 2.04 24.37 -5.09
CA TYR A 666 3.25 24.90 -4.47
C TYR A 666 2.96 25.17 -2.98
N GLY A 667 3.95 25.52 -2.21
CA GLY A 667 3.73 25.88 -0.81
C GLY A 667 2.63 26.96 -0.61
N ASN A 668 2.02 27.02 0.57
CA ASN A 668 0.96 27.96 0.95
C ASN A 668 -0.37 27.81 0.17
N ASN A 669 -0.74 26.59 -0.22
CA ASN A 669 -1.97 26.32 -0.99
C ASN A 669 -2.07 27.11 -2.30
N ASP A 670 -0.96 27.28 -2.99
CA ASP A 670 -0.85 28.02 -4.25
C ASP A 670 -0.77 27.04 -5.42
N PHE A 671 -1.71 27.09 -6.37
CA PHE A 671 -1.71 26.24 -7.57
C PHE A 671 -1.02 26.88 -8.77
N ARG A 672 -1.05 28.20 -8.85
CA ARG A 672 -0.58 29.00 -10.01
C ARG A 672 -1.29 28.63 -11.31
N PRO A 673 -2.61 28.76 -11.39
CA PRO A 673 -3.40 28.24 -12.50
C PRO A 673 -3.00 28.79 -13.88
N THR A 674 -2.62 30.06 -13.94
CA THR A 674 -2.17 30.73 -15.19
C THR A 674 -0.67 30.56 -15.48
N GLY A 675 0.06 29.91 -14.58
CA GLY A 675 1.45 29.55 -14.78
C GLY A 675 1.59 28.65 -16.00
N LYS A 676 2.67 28.85 -16.77
CA LYS A 676 2.99 28.04 -17.95
C LYS A 676 3.68 26.76 -17.50
N ALA A 677 3.23 25.63 -18.02
CA ALA A 677 3.86 24.36 -17.72
C ALA A 677 5.16 24.17 -18.51
N SER A 678 6.17 23.64 -17.82
CA SER A 678 7.42 23.21 -18.44
C SER A 678 7.31 21.80 -19.02
N ARG A 679 8.27 21.44 -19.88
CA ARG A 679 8.36 20.10 -20.47
C ARG A 679 8.55 19.01 -19.42
N GLU A 680 9.31 19.27 -18.36
CA GLU A 680 9.51 18.31 -17.26
C GLU A 680 8.26 18.14 -16.40
N GLU A 681 7.51 19.21 -16.14
CA GLU A 681 6.22 19.10 -15.44
C GLU A 681 5.20 18.30 -16.24
N ALA A 682 5.14 18.52 -17.55
CA ALA A 682 4.28 17.74 -18.43
C ALA A 682 4.69 16.26 -18.48
N ALA A 683 5.99 15.96 -18.46
CA ALA A 683 6.46 14.59 -18.39
C ALA A 683 6.01 13.92 -17.08
N LYS A 684 6.13 14.59 -15.93
CA LYS A 684 5.63 14.07 -14.64
C LYS A 684 4.14 13.74 -14.71
N VAL A 685 3.30 14.72 -15.04
CA VAL A 685 1.85 14.51 -15.00
C VAL A 685 1.37 13.44 -15.98
N THR A 686 2.01 13.33 -17.15
CA THR A 686 1.66 12.30 -18.14
C THR A 686 2.09 10.90 -17.70
N SER A 687 3.28 10.75 -17.08
CA SER A 687 3.74 9.47 -16.55
C SER A 687 2.86 9.01 -15.40
N VAL A 688 2.54 9.90 -14.45
CA VAL A 688 1.63 9.59 -13.33
C VAL A 688 0.22 9.22 -13.84
N PHE A 689 -0.30 9.95 -14.81
CA PHE A 689 -1.57 9.63 -15.46
C PHE A 689 -1.56 8.22 -16.06
N LEU A 690 -0.55 7.88 -16.86
CA LEU A 690 -0.44 6.56 -17.47
C LEU A 690 -0.39 5.43 -16.46
N ASN A 691 0.35 5.61 -15.39
CA ASN A 691 0.43 4.60 -14.32
C ASN A 691 -0.92 4.41 -13.63
N LYS A 692 -1.69 5.50 -13.45
CA LYS A 692 -3.02 5.43 -12.81
C LYS A 692 -4.09 4.76 -13.66
N VAL A 693 -4.02 4.90 -15.00
CA VAL A 693 -5.05 4.36 -15.90
C VAL A 693 -4.72 2.95 -16.44
N ASN A 694 -3.52 2.44 -16.16
CA ASN A 694 -3.09 1.11 -16.59
C ASN A 694 -2.97 0.10 -15.44
N ASN A 695 -3.11 0.58 -14.20
CA ASN A 695 -3.27 -0.21 -12.97
C ASN A 695 -4.74 -0.17 -12.56
#